data_af208c2b5b6d82b4c3690721078307c8
#
_entry.id   af208c2b5b6d82b4c3690721078307c8
#
_cell.length_a   1.000
_cell.length_b   1.000
_cell.length_c   1.000
_cell.angle_alpha   90.00
_cell.angle_beta   90.00
_cell.angle_gamma   90.00
#
_symmetry.space_group_name_H-M   'P 1'
#
loop_
_entity.id
_entity.type
_entity.pdbx_description
1 polymer ?
#
loop_
_entity_poly.entity_id
_entity_poly.type
_entity_poly.pdbx_seq_one_letter_code
_entity_poly.pdbx_strand_id
1 'polypeptide(L)'
;MRELTQGIKGMFCRQRLLCLLGFLLLVSDTFAQSVSLDSISSRFNRFSKSNLQEKVYLHTDKDLYLAGEIVWFKVYNVGSESNSLLDFSKIAYTEILDQDHKPVMQAKIALDKGTGNGSLHLPGDLSSGTYRIRSYTSWMKNFSADYFFEKPLHIVNTLAKPVRLPTASVRNYDIQFFPEGGSLVEGLASKVGFRVVDDSGRGVDFRGSIVDERNDTITRFRPLKFGIGNFIMETGSNKSYKAVLNLPGGQTRTVDLPQPNKSGFVMSLSETSGKLNVSIAGNTSDAREILLLVHTRQQTRLAEKLRLNEGKAVYQIDKSILGDGISHFTVFSSSGQPVAERLYFKRPSSKLTFTVKPDQLQYGKRKKVTLDLAAITENGAATLAEASVGVYASNGLSSNSTDILNYLWLKSDLRGNIEDPGYYLKNTDPQANEALDNLMLTHGWRRFVWEEAMGGKPAAITFLPEIEGHIISAKLTDSRTNSPAGGIVSYLSVPGKNVRLYTARSNTSGDLKFYTKDIYGPSELVAQTNYKQDSTYHIELLSPFSAKTTNYSLLSDPLTENFKDELLTLSVGNQVQNVYLNEKLRTFYAKPQDSVSFYLKPDKSYLLDNFVRFNTMEEVLREYVLEVPVTRQRDEFSVWVSFKPHYNDTYKNVEPLVLYDGVPVFDRGTKMVKYDPKKVKTIDVLTKKYYQGPVTFNSIINFKSYKNNLPDFQLDSRATVVDYEGTQLRREFYSPVYETEAQAADRLPDFRNLLFWLPDAAIDASGKRKMTFYTSDQKGKYTIVVQGITPSGQPGVASSTFEVK
;
A
#
# COMPACT_ATOMS: atom_id res chain seq x y z
N MET A 1 49.58 -18.46 -70.70
CA MET A 1 50.12 -17.84 -69.46
C MET A 1 49.90 -16.34 -69.38
N ARG A 2 49.26 -15.66 -70.38
CA ARG A 2 48.92 -14.17 -70.32
C ARG A 2 47.52 -13.87 -69.83
N GLU A 3 46.61 -14.84 -69.85
CA GLU A 3 45.21 -14.60 -69.39
C GLU A 3 44.99 -14.80 -67.87
N LEU A 4 45.88 -15.60 -67.22
CA LEU A 4 45.76 -15.77 -65.72
C LEU A 4 46.25 -14.58 -64.88
N THR A 5 47.08 -13.71 -65.45
CA THR A 5 47.66 -12.55 -64.70
C THR A 5 46.75 -11.32 -64.73
N GLN A 6 45.76 -11.24 -65.63
CA GLN A 6 44.79 -10.12 -65.62
C GLN A 6 43.63 -10.41 -64.64
N GLY A 7 43.23 -11.66 -64.36
CA GLY A 7 42.20 -12.03 -63.43
C GLY A 7 42.60 -11.78 -61.97
N ILE A 8 43.89 -12.02 -61.66
CA ILE A 8 44.37 -11.81 -60.26
C ILE A 8 44.51 -10.32 -59.89
N LYS A 9 44.87 -9.43 -60.78
CA LYS A 9 44.93 -8.02 -60.54
C LYS A 9 43.55 -7.38 -60.35
N GLY A 10 42.51 -7.82 -61.05
CA GLY A 10 41.13 -7.38 -60.88
C GLY A 10 40.50 -7.82 -59.57
N MET A 11 40.86 -8.98 -59.07
CA MET A 11 40.33 -9.52 -57.80
C MET A 11 40.97 -8.85 -56.58
N PHE A 12 42.24 -8.49 -56.62
CA PHE A 12 42.90 -7.71 -55.53
C PHE A 12 42.44 -6.21 -55.48
N CYS A 13 42.10 -5.64 -56.63
CA CYS A 13 41.56 -4.27 -56.66
C CYS A 13 40.14 -4.19 -56.13
N ARG A 14 39.29 -5.21 -56.45
CA ARG A 14 37.92 -5.32 -55.89
C ARG A 14 37.91 -5.59 -54.38
N GLN A 15 38.82 -6.42 -53.89
CA GLN A 15 38.92 -6.69 -52.44
C GLN A 15 39.42 -5.45 -51.68
N ARG A 16 40.35 -4.69 -52.21
CA ARG A 16 40.79 -3.40 -51.58
C ARG A 16 39.69 -2.35 -51.61
N LEU A 17 38.89 -2.27 -52.66
CA LEU A 17 37.75 -1.34 -52.74
C LEU A 17 36.62 -1.74 -51.77
N LEU A 18 36.34 -3.01 -51.58
CA LEU A 18 35.38 -3.57 -50.59
C LEU A 18 35.88 -3.36 -49.14
N CYS A 19 37.17 -3.49 -48.89
CA CYS A 19 37.74 -3.19 -47.57
C CYS A 19 37.74 -1.68 -47.27
N LEU A 20 37.97 -0.80 -48.26
CA LEU A 20 37.83 0.66 -48.08
C LEU A 20 36.39 1.11 -47.90
N LEU A 21 35.42 0.51 -48.62
CA LEU A 21 34.00 0.77 -48.38
C LEU A 21 33.53 0.23 -47.02
N GLY A 22 34.01 -0.94 -46.57
CA GLY A 22 33.77 -1.50 -45.24
C GLY A 22 34.34 -0.67 -44.12
N PHE A 23 35.50 -0.05 -44.31
CA PHE A 23 36.12 0.86 -43.34
C PHE A 23 35.45 2.23 -43.33
N LEU A 24 34.94 2.73 -44.46
CA LEU A 24 34.11 3.96 -44.52
C LEU A 24 32.71 3.77 -43.89
N LEU A 25 32.17 2.55 -43.94
CA LEU A 25 30.91 2.23 -43.25
C LEU A 25 31.09 1.98 -41.74
N LEU A 26 32.32 1.72 -41.27
CA LEU A 26 32.62 1.56 -39.83
C LEU A 26 33.02 2.91 -39.13
N VAL A 27 33.24 3.97 -39.91
CA VAL A 27 33.59 5.30 -39.40
C VAL A 27 32.38 6.27 -39.35
N SER A 28 31.27 5.88 -39.95
CA SER A 28 30.03 6.59 -39.82
C SER A 28 29.24 5.95 -38.69
N ASP A 29 29.28 6.48 -37.50
CA ASP A 29 28.29 6.50 -36.44
C ASP A 29 28.90 6.51 -35.04
N THR A 30 29.86 7.42 -34.83
CA THR A 30 30.11 7.93 -33.49
C THR A 30 29.89 9.44 -33.41
N PHE A 31 28.85 9.92 -34.05
CA PHE A 31 28.21 11.15 -33.58
C PHE A 31 27.34 10.68 -32.38
N ALA A 32 27.88 10.85 -31.18
CA ALA A 32 27.06 10.83 -29.99
C ALA A 32 25.92 11.82 -30.26
N GLN A 33 24.71 11.30 -30.56
CA GLN A 33 23.53 12.13 -30.71
C GLN A 33 23.37 12.88 -29.41
N SER A 34 23.56 14.19 -29.43
CA SER A 34 23.26 15.03 -28.30
C SER A 34 21.79 14.85 -27.99
N VAL A 35 21.50 14.26 -26.83
CA VAL A 35 20.11 14.01 -26.39
C VAL A 35 19.44 15.37 -26.24
N SER A 36 18.43 15.67 -27.03
CA SER A 36 17.73 16.93 -26.95
C SER A 36 16.93 17.03 -25.65
N LEU A 37 16.81 18.23 -25.09
CA LEU A 37 15.96 18.51 -23.92
C LEU A 37 14.52 18.02 -24.11
N ASP A 38 13.96 18.24 -25.31
CA ASP A 38 12.62 17.77 -25.67
C ASP A 38 12.52 16.25 -25.60
N SER A 39 13.58 15.53 -25.92
CA SER A 39 13.63 14.07 -25.80
C SER A 39 13.58 13.60 -24.36
N ILE A 40 14.32 14.24 -23.44
CA ILE A 40 14.32 13.90 -22.00
C ILE A 40 12.95 14.21 -21.38
N SER A 41 12.45 15.42 -21.58
CA SER A 41 11.16 15.88 -21.09
C SER A 41 10.01 15.01 -21.62
N SER A 42 10.02 14.69 -22.91
CA SER A 42 9.00 13.84 -23.55
C SER A 42 9.03 12.41 -23.03
N ARG A 43 10.21 11.82 -22.83
CA ARG A 43 10.37 10.46 -22.25
C ARG A 43 9.89 10.44 -20.81
N PHE A 44 10.29 11.41 -20.00
CA PHE A 44 9.85 11.52 -18.61
C PHE A 44 8.34 11.71 -18.50
N ASN A 45 7.72 12.58 -19.30
CA ASN A 45 6.28 12.79 -19.32
C ASN A 45 5.50 11.54 -19.77
N ARG A 46 6.05 10.77 -20.71
CA ARG A 46 5.48 9.49 -21.12
C ARG A 46 5.57 8.45 -19.98
N PHE A 47 6.72 8.35 -19.35
CA PHE A 47 6.95 7.48 -18.21
C PHE A 47 5.98 7.80 -17.07
N SER A 48 5.87 9.07 -16.67
CA SER A 48 4.96 9.53 -15.62
C SER A 48 3.51 9.12 -15.92
N LYS A 49 3.01 9.37 -17.13
CA LYS A 49 1.65 9.01 -17.55
C LYS A 49 1.39 7.49 -17.57
N SER A 50 2.40 6.69 -17.87
CA SER A 50 2.29 5.23 -17.91
C SER A 50 2.53 4.55 -16.56
N ASN A 51 3.05 5.27 -15.57
CA ASN A 51 3.47 4.73 -14.28
C ASN A 51 2.63 5.31 -13.13
N LEU A 52 1.31 5.02 -13.18
CA LEU A 52 0.39 5.42 -12.12
C LEU A 52 0.89 4.89 -10.76
N GLN A 53 1.00 5.75 -9.77
CA GLN A 53 1.40 5.39 -8.42
C GLN A 53 0.34 5.78 -7.40
N GLU A 54 0.06 4.86 -6.49
CA GLU A 54 -0.84 5.06 -5.37
C GLU A 54 -0.06 5.41 -4.11
N LYS A 55 -0.69 6.16 -3.21
CA LYS A 55 -0.29 6.36 -1.83
C LYS A 55 -1.44 5.94 -0.93
N VAL A 56 -1.17 5.10 0.04
CA VAL A 56 -2.14 4.73 1.07
C VAL A 56 -1.77 5.44 2.35
N TYR A 57 -2.76 6.05 2.99
CA TYR A 57 -2.66 6.58 4.36
C TYR A 57 -3.68 5.89 5.26
N LEU A 58 -3.30 5.64 6.52
CA LEU A 58 -4.14 4.96 7.49
C LEU A 58 -4.26 5.80 8.76
N HIS A 59 -5.48 6.27 9.04
CA HIS A 59 -5.83 6.93 10.30
C HIS A 59 -6.33 5.88 11.28
N THR A 60 -5.60 5.64 12.38
CA THR A 60 -6.03 4.79 13.50
C THR A 60 -6.72 5.64 14.56
N ASP A 61 -7.67 5.07 15.30
CA ASP A 61 -8.41 5.74 16.37
C ASP A 61 -7.50 6.32 17.48
N LYS A 62 -6.34 5.70 17.71
CA LYS A 62 -5.30 6.14 18.67
C LYS A 62 -3.95 5.54 18.29
N ASP A 63 -2.88 5.82 19.05
CA ASP A 63 -1.53 5.33 18.74
C ASP A 63 -0.99 4.34 19.79
N LEU A 64 -1.58 4.34 21.00
CA LEU A 64 -1.28 3.40 22.08
C LEU A 64 -2.50 2.49 22.31
N TYR A 65 -2.23 1.20 22.40
CA TYR A 65 -3.23 0.14 22.62
C TYR A 65 -2.83 -0.78 23.75
N LEU A 66 -3.81 -1.32 24.42
CA LEU A 66 -3.63 -2.47 25.29
C LEU A 66 -3.84 -3.77 24.51
N ALA A 67 -3.15 -4.83 24.91
CA ALA A 67 -3.45 -6.17 24.42
C ALA A 67 -4.95 -6.50 24.70
N GLY A 68 -5.65 -7.08 23.72
CA GLY A 68 -7.08 -7.32 23.78
C GLY A 68 -7.99 -6.17 23.34
N GLU A 69 -7.44 -4.99 22.97
CA GLU A 69 -8.23 -3.90 22.39
C GLU A 69 -8.42 -4.07 20.88
N ILE A 70 -9.34 -3.30 20.32
CA ILE A 70 -9.58 -3.22 18.87
C ILE A 70 -8.90 -1.96 18.32
N VAL A 71 -8.05 -2.13 17.32
CA VAL A 71 -7.50 -1.05 16.49
C VAL A 71 -8.53 -0.73 15.41
N TRP A 72 -9.15 0.44 15.49
CA TRP A 72 -10.05 0.94 14.45
C TRP A 72 -9.26 1.84 13.49
N PHE A 73 -9.58 1.78 12.21
CA PHE A 73 -8.87 2.61 11.25
C PHE A 73 -9.71 2.94 10.01
N LYS A 74 -9.33 4.06 9.37
CA LYS A 74 -9.78 4.44 8.03
C LYS A 74 -8.58 4.48 7.10
N VAL A 75 -8.76 3.91 5.90
CA VAL A 75 -7.81 3.93 4.79
C VAL A 75 -8.19 5.03 3.83
N TYR A 76 -7.19 5.80 3.39
CA TYR A 76 -7.29 6.75 2.29
C TYR A 76 -6.31 6.33 1.21
N ASN A 77 -6.81 6.01 0.02
CA ASN A 77 -6.02 5.71 -1.17
C ASN A 77 -6.04 6.90 -2.10
N VAL A 78 -4.88 7.48 -2.39
CA VAL A 78 -4.74 8.70 -3.19
C VAL A 78 -3.74 8.52 -4.32
N GLY A 79 -3.91 9.27 -5.39
CA GLY A 79 -2.93 9.34 -6.47
C GLY A 79 -1.67 10.11 -6.04
N SER A 80 -0.48 9.60 -6.37
CA SER A 80 0.79 10.23 -5.97
C SER A 80 1.00 11.62 -6.56
N GLU A 81 0.43 11.91 -7.73
CA GLU A 81 0.59 13.18 -8.42
C GLU A 81 -0.23 14.32 -7.80
N SER A 82 -1.46 14.03 -7.39
CA SER A 82 -2.44 15.04 -6.94
C SER A 82 -2.76 14.99 -5.46
N ASN A 83 -2.50 13.85 -4.80
CA ASN A 83 -3.04 13.47 -3.49
C ASN A 83 -4.58 13.38 -3.46
N SER A 84 -5.30 13.51 -4.58
CA SER A 84 -6.75 13.30 -4.63
C SER A 84 -7.10 11.83 -4.44
N LEU A 85 -8.26 11.57 -3.87
CA LEU A 85 -8.76 10.19 -3.70
C LEU A 85 -8.80 9.47 -5.04
N LEU A 86 -8.26 8.25 -5.05
CA LEU A 86 -8.10 7.45 -6.26
C LEU A 86 -8.87 6.14 -6.15
N ASP A 87 -9.89 5.99 -6.98
CA ASP A 87 -10.74 4.79 -7.05
C ASP A 87 -10.19 3.78 -8.06
N PHE A 88 -8.92 3.41 -7.93
CA PHE A 88 -8.24 2.49 -8.83
C PHE A 88 -8.16 1.08 -8.23
N SER A 89 -7.58 0.93 -7.04
CA SER A 89 -7.57 -0.33 -6.31
C SER A 89 -8.79 -0.44 -5.41
N LYS A 90 -9.49 -1.59 -5.44
CA LYS A 90 -10.66 -1.87 -4.60
C LYS A 90 -10.31 -2.60 -3.29
N ILE A 91 -9.05 -3.00 -3.12
CA ILE A 91 -8.58 -3.71 -1.92
C ILE A 91 -7.30 -3.04 -1.40
N ALA A 92 -7.28 -2.74 -0.11
CA ALA A 92 -6.08 -2.43 0.65
C ALA A 92 -5.75 -3.59 1.60
N TYR A 93 -4.48 -3.93 1.68
CA TYR A 93 -3.93 -4.91 2.61
C TYR A 93 -3.42 -4.18 3.83
N THR A 94 -3.93 -4.52 5.01
CA THR A 94 -3.51 -3.91 6.27
C THR A 94 -2.99 -4.99 7.20
N GLU A 95 -1.80 -4.78 7.77
CA GLU A 95 -1.11 -5.76 8.61
C GLU A 95 -0.53 -5.10 9.86
N ILE A 96 -0.52 -5.84 10.95
CA ILE A 96 0.30 -5.53 12.13
C ILE A 96 1.46 -6.52 12.15
N LEU A 97 2.69 -6.01 12.15
CA LEU A 97 3.91 -6.79 12.17
C LEU A 97 4.64 -6.60 13.50
N ASP A 98 5.30 -7.65 13.97
CA ASP A 98 6.20 -7.60 15.11
C ASP A 98 7.57 -6.96 14.75
N GLN A 99 8.50 -6.97 15.69
CA GLN A 99 9.85 -6.42 15.53
C GLN A 99 10.68 -7.20 14.48
N ASP A 100 10.39 -8.48 14.28
CA ASP A 100 11.02 -9.33 13.27
C ASP A 100 10.33 -9.26 11.91
N HIS A 101 9.41 -8.32 11.72
CA HIS A 101 8.56 -8.18 10.52
C HIS A 101 7.62 -9.35 10.25
N LYS A 102 7.36 -10.21 11.24
CA LYS A 102 6.38 -11.29 11.10
C LYS A 102 4.96 -10.75 11.29
N PRO A 103 4.00 -11.18 10.47
CA PRO A 103 2.63 -10.73 10.61
C PRO A 103 1.97 -11.31 11.87
N VAL A 104 1.49 -10.44 12.75
CA VAL A 104 0.67 -10.77 13.91
C VAL A 104 -0.81 -10.79 13.51
N MET A 105 -1.21 -9.82 12.70
CA MET A 105 -2.57 -9.69 12.17
C MET A 105 -2.55 -9.20 10.74
N GLN A 106 -3.51 -9.67 9.94
CA GLN A 106 -3.66 -9.33 8.54
C GLN A 106 -5.13 -9.17 8.17
N ALA A 107 -5.46 -8.19 7.35
CA ALA A 107 -6.80 -7.99 6.83
C ALA A 107 -6.79 -7.43 5.39
N LYS A 108 -7.80 -7.79 4.62
CA LYS A 108 -8.12 -7.24 3.31
C LYS A 108 -9.28 -6.27 3.48
N ILE A 109 -9.09 -5.00 3.16
CA ILE A 109 -10.06 -3.92 3.37
C ILE A 109 -10.63 -3.50 2.03
N ALA A 110 -11.97 -3.55 1.91
CA ALA A 110 -12.65 -3.02 0.74
C ALA A 110 -12.48 -1.50 0.65
N LEU A 111 -12.14 -1.00 -0.53
CA LEU A 111 -12.09 0.42 -0.86
C LEU A 111 -13.27 0.79 -1.77
N ASP A 112 -13.92 1.88 -1.44
CA ASP A 112 -14.92 2.54 -2.28
C ASP A 112 -14.54 4.00 -2.45
N LYS A 113 -14.51 4.48 -3.70
CA LYS A 113 -14.11 5.85 -4.04
C LYS A 113 -12.81 6.31 -3.37
N GLY A 114 -11.83 5.39 -3.27
CA GLY A 114 -10.53 5.66 -2.67
C GLY A 114 -10.52 5.63 -1.13
N THR A 115 -11.59 5.23 -0.47
CA THR A 115 -11.62 5.12 1.01
C THR A 115 -12.11 3.75 1.46
N GLY A 116 -11.68 3.32 2.64
CA GLY A 116 -12.16 2.10 3.29
C GLY A 116 -11.98 2.20 4.80
N ASN A 117 -12.64 1.32 5.53
CA ASN A 117 -12.47 1.26 6.98
C ASN A 117 -12.41 -0.19 7.45
N GLY A 118 -11.70 -0.39 8.54
CA GLY A 118 -11.52 -1.71 9.11
C GLY A 118 -11.22 -1.68 10.60
N SER A 119 -11.02 -2.87 11.14
CA SER A 119 -10.66 -3.05 12.54
C SER A 119 -9.81 -4.31 12.72
N LEU A 120 -8.85 -4.28 13.65
CA LEU A 120 -8.04 -5.42 14.04
C LEU A 120 -8.18 -5.64 15.55
N HIS A 121 -8.67 -6.80 15.95
CA HIS A 121 -8.80 -7.16 17.37
C HIS A 121 -7.49 -7.78 17.85
N LEU A 122 -6.74 -7.04 18.66
CA LEU A 122 -5.44 -7.47 19.17
C LEU A 122 -5.59 -8.70 20.07
N PRO A 123 -4.79 -9.76 19.88
CA PRO A 123 -4.73 -10.87 20.82
C PRO A 123 -4.37 -10.39 22.24
N GLY A 124 -5.01 -10.99 23.25
CA GLY A 124 -4.77 -10.61 24.65
C GLY A 124 -3.42 -11.06 25.20
N ASP A 125 -2.75 -11.97 24.54
CA ASP A 125 -1.43 -12.52 24.87
C ASP A 125 -0.25 -11.83 24.18
N LEU A 126 -0.51 -10.79 23.36
CA LEU A 126 0.55 -10.02 22.73
C LEU A 126 1.50 -9.43 23.77
N SER A 127 2.79 -9.53 23.54
CA SER A 127 3.82 -8.92 24.37
C SER A 127 3.80 -7.39 24.26
N SER A 128 4.19 -6.71 25.34
CA SER A 128 4.42 -5.25 25.28
C SER A 128 5.56 -4.93 24.33
N GLY A 129 5.35 -3.91 23.46
CA GLY A 129 6.38 -3.50 22.51
C GLY A 129 5.85 -2.52 21.45
N THR A 130 6.78 -2.11 20.58
CA THR A 130 6.44 -1.33 19.39
C THR A 130 6.28 -2.28 18.21
N TYR A 131 5.09 -2.34 17.70
CA TYR A 131 4.70 -3.05 16.48
C TYR A 131 4.67 -2.09 15.30
N ARG A 132 4.54 -2.62 14.11
CA ARG A 132 4.42 -1.86 12.88
C ARG A 132 3.06 -2.10 12.27
N ILE A 133 2.22 -1.06 12.12
CA ILE A 133 1.05 -1.17 11.24
C ILE A 133 1.42 -0.66 9.87
N ARG A 134 1.17 -1.47 8.83
CA ARG A 134 1.41 -1.12 7.43
C ARG A 134 0.17 -1.32 6.58
N SER A 135 0.06 -0.53 5.50
CA SER A 135 -1.03 -0.69 4.53
C SER A 135 -0.57 -0.35 3.11
N TYR A 136 -1.06 -1.11 2.14
CA TYR A 136 -0.71 -1.00 0.72
C TYR A 136 -1.79 -1.66 -0.15
N THR A 137 -1.75 -1.43 -1.47
CA THR A 137 -2.61 -2.11 -2.46
C THR A 137 -1.81 -3.19 -3.21
N SER A 138 -2.50 -4.07 -3.94
CA SER A 138 -1.83 -5.04 -4.82
C SER A 138 -0.94 -4.36 -5.85
N TRP A 139 -1.39 -3.23 -6.42
CA TRP A 139 -0.64 -2.44 -7.38
C TRP A 139 0.68 -1.91 -6.81
N MET A 140 0.69 -1.45 -5.56
CA MET A 140 1.88 -0.93 -4.89
C MET A 140 2.98 -1.98 -4.71
N LYS A 141 2.66 -3.29 -4.73
CA LYS A 141 3.66 -4.38 -4.64
C LYS A 141 4.59 -4.45 -5.84
N ASN A 142 4.27 -3.82 -6.98
CA ASN A 142 5.18 -3.71 -8.13
C ASN A 142 6.39 -2.81 -7.84
N PHE A 143 6.32 -1.98 -6.81
CA PHE A 143 7.34 -1.02 -6.43
C PHE A 143 8.10 -1.44 -5.16
N SER A 144 8.95 -0.56 -4.64
CA SER A 144 9.63 -0.78 -3.36
C SER A 144 8.66 -0.82 -2.19
N ALA A 145 8.99 -1.56 -1.12
CA ALA A 145 8.27 -1.51 0.15
C ALA A 145 8.27 -0.11 0.80
N ASP A 146 9.23 0.74 0.45
CA ASP A 146 9.30 2.14 0.92
C ASP A 146 8.08 2.97 0.51
N TYR A 147 7.26 2.49 -0.45
CA TYR A 147 5.99 3.13 -0.84
C TYR A 147 4.81 2.75 0.05
N PHE A 148 4.94 1.68 0.84
CA PHE A 148 3.87 1.26 1.73
C PHE A 148 3.71 2.27 2.86
N PHE A 149 2.48 2.48 3.28
CA PHE A 149 2.25 3.22 4.52
C PHE A 149 2.73 2.39 5.70
N GLU A 150 3.53 2.99 6.57
CA GLU A 150 3.98 2.37 7.82
C GLU A 150 4.00 3.40 8.95
N LYS A 151 3.52 2.98 10.12
CA LYS A 151 3.69 3.74 11.35
C LYS A 151 3.89 2.81 12.55
N PRO A 152 4.56 3.28 13.64
CA PRO A 152 4.62 2.54 14.88
C PRO A 152 3.23 2.43 15.53
N LEU A 153 3.00 1.29 16.16
CA LEU A 153 1.85 0.99 16.98
C LEU A 153 2.34 0.49 18.33
N HIS A 154 2.09 1.25 19.39
CA HIS A 154 2.54 0.86 20.72
C HIS A 154 1.48 -0.04 21.37
N ILE A 155 1.88 -1.25 21.77
CA ILE A 155 1.00 -2.21 22.44
C ILE A 155 1.56 -2.48 23.84
N VAL A 156 0.71 -2.38 24.85
CA VAL A 156 1.05 -2.67 26.24
C VAL A 156 0.20 -3.83 26.73
N ASN A 157 0.87 -4.87 27.22
CA ASN A 157 0.19 -5.96 27.92
C ASN A 157 0.37 -5.73 29.42
N THR A 158 -0.72 -5.31 30.07
CA THR A 158 -0.73 -5.03 31.51
C THR A 158 -0.91 -6.29 32.37
N LEU A 159 -1.19 -7.44 31.74
CA LEU A 159 -1.39 -8.73 32.41
C LEU A 159 -0.10 -9.58 32.39
N ALA A 160 0.84 -9.30 31.48
CA ALA A 160 2.12 -9.98 31.40
C ALA A 160 3.20 -9.24 32.21
N LYS A 161 4.18 -9.99 32.72
CA LYS A 161 5.35 -9.37 33.34
C LYS A 161 6.07 -8.50 32.30
N PRO A 162 6.50 -7.28 32.65
CA PRO A 162 7.28 -6.48 31.74
C PRO A 162 8.52 -7.26 31.28
N VAL A 163 8.70 -7.35 29.97
CA VAL A 163 9.98 -7.84 29.44
C VAL A 163 11.00 -6.77 29.79
N ARG A 164 11.99 -7.10 30.65
CA ARG A 164 13.12 -6.23 30.88
C ARG A 164 13.85 -6.05 29.57
N LEU A 165 13.71 -4.87 28.97
CA LEU A 165 14.58 -4.49 27.87
C LEU A 165 16.03 -4.58 28.37
N PRO A 166 16.95 -5.19 27.62
CA PRO A 166 18.35 -5.22 28.00
C PRO A 166 18.81 -3.79 28.27
N THR A 167 19.40 -3.54 29.41
CA THR A 167 20.11 -2.29 29.70
C THR A 167 21.15 -2.13 28.58
N ALA A 168 21.00 -1.10 27.77
CA ALA A 168 21.81 -0.87 26.59
C ALA A 168 23.32 -0.82 26.95
N SER A 169 24.04 -1.91 26.66
CA SER A 169 25.46 -1.85 26.43
C SER A 169 25.70 -1.03 25.17
N VAL A 170 26.68 -0.19 25.12
CA VAL A 170 27.21 0.57 23.98
C VAL A 170 26.13 0.94 22.94
N ARG A 171 25.67 2.19 22.96
CA ARG A 171 24.76 2.72 21.94
C ARG A 171 25.44 2.69 20.58
N ASN A 172 24.77 2.12 19.59
CA ASN A 172 25.16 2.25 18.20
C ASN A 172 24.56 3.53 17.61
N TYR A 173 25.28 4.10 16.65
CA TYR A 173 24.84 5.31 15.94
C TYR A 173 24.93 5.07 14.45
N ASP A 174 23.86 5.45 13.71
CA ASP A 174 23.88 5.54 12.26
C ASP A 174 24.33 6.96 11.86
N ILE A 175 25.51 7.04 11.23
CA ILE A 175 26.18 8.30 10.86
C ILE A 175 26.32 8.32 9.34
N GLN A 176 25.69 9.27 8.68
CA GLN A 176 25.70 9.37 7.22
C GLN A 176 25.97 10.81 6.76
N PHE A 177 26.65 10.94 5.61
CA PHE A 177 26.99 12.21 4.96
C PHE A 177 26.42 12.25 3.55
N PHE A 178 25.85 13.40 3.14
CA PHE A 178 25.12 13.60 1.91
C PHE A 178 25.61 14.85 1.20
N PRO A 179 26.55 14.76 0.23
CA PRO A 179 26.96 15.89 -0.59
C PRO A 179 25.77 16.44 -1.39
N GLU A 180 25.60 17.76 -1.40
CA GLU A 180 24.55 18.42 -2.18
C GLU A 180 24.77 18.19 -3.68
N GLY A 181 23.72 17.70 -4.36
CA GLY A 181 23.83 17.23 -5.74
C GLY A 181 24.25 15.77 -5.90
N GLY A 182 24.66 15.10 -4.79
CA GLY A 182 24.95 13.66 -4.75
C GLY A 182 26.43 13.28 -4.72
N SER A 183 27.36 14.16 -5.10
CA SER A 183 28.79 13.85 -5.14
C SER A 183 29.66 15.03 -4.68
N LEU A 184 30.79 14.71 -4.03
CA LEU A 184 31.90 15.64 -3.85
C LEU A 184 32.74 15.65 -5.13
N VAL A 185 33.23 16.84 -5.54
CA VAL A 185 34.07 16.99 -6.74
C VAL A 185 35.29 17.82 -6.40
N GLU A 186 36.48 17.35 -6.79
CA GLU A 186 37.74 18.02 -6.53
C GLU A 186 37.77 19.48 -7.02
N GLY A 187 38.24 20.41 -6.17
CA GLY A 187 38.32 21.83 -6.48
C GLY A 187 36.97 22.57 -6.51
N LEU A 188 35.86 21.94 -6.14
CA LEU A 188 34.56 22.56 -6.06
C LEU A 188 34.02 22.59 -4.63
N ALA A 189 33.56 23.78 -4.21
CA ALA A 189 32.89 23.92 -2.92
C ALA A 189 31.54 23.21 -2.92
N SER A 190 31.29 22.42 -1.92
CA SER A 190 30.04 21.64 -1.76
C SER A 190 29.47 21.81 -0.35
N LYS A 191 28.13 21.96 -0.26
CA LYS A 191 27.40 21.80 0.98
C LYS A 191 27.22 20.30 1.24
N VAL A 192 27.53 19.84 2.44
CA VAL A 192 27.36 18.43 2.83
C VAL A 192 26.37 18.37 3.96
N GLY A 193 25.22 17.74 3.70
CA GLY A 193 24.29 17.37 4.75
C GLY A 193 24.79 16.19 5.54
N PHE A 194 24.39 16.07 6.80
CA PHE A 194 24.66 14.90 7.62
C PHE A 194 23.47 14.53 8.49
N ARG A 195 23.40 13.26 8.83
CA ARG A 195 22.41 12.71 9.75
C ARG A 195 23.09 11.76 10.73
N VAL A 196 22.82 11.96 12.03
CA VAL A 196 23.30 11.09 13.11
C VAL A 196 22.12 10.73 13.99
N VAL A 197 21.78 9.46 14.03
CA VAL A 197 20.68 8.92 14.83
C VAL A 197 21.16 7.75 15.68
N ASP A 198 20.49 7.51 16.81
CA ASP A 198 20.73 6.36 17.69
C ASP A 198 19.94 5.11 17.22
N ASP A 199 20.07 4.01 17.99
CA ASP A 199 19.38 2.73 17.72
C ASP A 199 17.84 2.85 17.67
N SER A 200 17.27 3.88 18.33
CA SER A 200 15.82 4.15 18.30
C SER A 200 15.41 5.00 17.09
N GLY A 201 16.37 5.41 16.23
CA GLY A 201 16.15 6.29 15.10
C GLY A 201 16.02 7.77 15.47
N ARG A 202 16.31 8.16 16.71
CA ARG A 202 16.26 9.55 17.18
C ARG A 202 17.55 10.28 16.92
N GLY A 203 17.42 11.55 16.56
CA GLY A 203 18.54 12.45 16.34
C GLY A 203 19.36 12.67 17.59
N VAL A 204 20.67 12.70 17.42
CA VAL A 204 21.66 12.84 18.51
C VAL A 204 22.29 14.22 18.45
N ASP A 205 22.46 14.87 19.61
CA ASP A 205 23.27 16.08 19.73
C ASP A 205 24.75 15.68 19.90
N PHE A 206 25.64 16.32 19.11
CA PHE A 206 27.06 16.00 19.10
C PHE A 206 27.89 17.19 18.58
N ARG A 207 29.21 17.08 18.69
CA ARG A 207 30.16 17.97 18.03
C ARG A 207 31.05 17.16 17.11
N GLY A 208 31.19 17.63 15.85
CA GLY A 208 32.00 16.98 14.84
C GLY A 208 33.06 17.90 14.23
N SER A 209 34.12 17.30 13.72
CA SER A 209 35.17 17.96 12.93
C SER A 209 35.45 17.12 11.68
N ILE A 210 35.61 17.77 10.53
CA ILE A 210 36.15 17.14 9.33
C ILE A 210 37.65 17.33 9.35
N VAL A 211 38.39 16.26 9.14
CA VAL A 211 39.85 16.26 9.09
C VAL A 211 40.34 15.64 7.79
N ASP A 212 41.51 16.10 7.33
CA ASP A 212 42.18 15.51 6.18
C ASP A 212 43.11 14.35 6.59
N GLU A 213 43.87 13.82 5.65
CA GLU A 213 44.80 12.70 5.85
C GLU A 213 45.90 12.99 6.90
N ARG A 214 46.22 14.28 7.16
CA ARG A 214 47.17 14.70 8.16
C ARG A 214 46.55 14.97 9.53
N ASN A 215 45.23 14.74 9.65
CA ASN A 215 44.39 15.09 10.80
C ASN A 215 44.26 16.63 10.99
N ASP A 216 44.57 17.45 9.97
CA ASP A 216 44.28 18.87 10.00
C ASP A 216 42.78 19.13 9.90
N THR A 217 42.26 19.96 10.82
CA THR A 217 40.82 20.30 10.82
C THR A 217 40.45 21.20 9.68
N ILE A 218 39.59 20.72 8.78
CA ILE A 218 39.06 21.49 7.65
C ILE A 218 37.87 22.35 8.06
N THR A 219 36.90 21.74 8.79
CA THR A 219 35.71 22.45 9.29
C THR A 219 35.15 21.75 10.52
N ARG A 220 34.35 22.50 11.31
CA ARG A 220 33.64 21.97 12.47
C ARG A 220 32.14 22.07 12.22
N PHE A 221 31.39 21.11 12.76
CA PHE A 221 29.95 21.04 12.56
C PHE A 221 29.22 20.50 13.79
N ARG A 222 27.94 20.81 13.87
CA ARG A 222 27.01 20.30 14.89
C ARG A 222 25.61 20.20 14.30
N PRO A 223 24.72 19.34 14.81
CA PRO A 223 23.35 19.24 14.33
C PRO A 223 22.59 20.56 14.60
N LEU A 224 21.74 20.92 13.65
CA LEU A 224 20.79 22.03 13.82
C LEU A 224 19.54 21.53 14.56
N LYS A 225 18.98 20.43 14.11
CA LYS A 225 17.74 19.84 14.67
C LYS A 225 17.70 18.34 14.39
N PHE A 226 17.21 17.53 15.33
CA PHE A 226 16.97 16.09 15.15
C PHE A 226 18.18 15.30 14.60
N GLY A 227 19.39 15.62 15.07
CA GLY A 227 20.61 14.97 14.59
C GLY A 227 21.01 15.33 13.16
N ILE A 228 20.35 16.29 12.52
CA ILE A 228 20.55 16.70 11.13
C ILE A 228 21.14 18.10 11.07
N GLY A 229 22.03 18.32 10.12
CA GLY A 229 22.65 19.61 9.85
C GLY A 229 23.44 19.60 8.54
N ASN A 230 24.22 20.65 8.30
CA ASN A 230 25.09 20.76 7.14
C ASN A 230 26.39 21.50 7.48
N PHE A 231 27.37 21.36 6.63
CA PHE A 231 28.58 22.17 6.58
C PHE A 231 29.01 22.39 5.13
N ILE A 232 29.86 23.40 4.88
CA ILE A 232 30.44 23.66 3.55
C ILE A 232 31.92 23.28 3.62
N MET A 233 32.40 22.61 2.57
CA MET A 233 33.78 22.28 2.38
C MET A 233 34.18 22.33 0.91
N GLU A 234 35.45 22.61 0.65
CA GLU A 234 36.09 22.47 -0.64
C GLU A 234 37.08 21.31 -0.60
N THR A 235 37.03 20.43 -1.59
CA THR A 235 37.88 19.26 -1.63
C THR A 235 39.10 19.50 -2.48
N GLY A 236 40.29 19.13 -1.94
CA GLY A 236 41.57 19.17 -2.67
C GLY A 236 41.72 17.97 -3.60
N SER A 237 42.68 18.08 -4.53
CA SER A 237 42.97 16.98 -5.47
C SER A 237 43.62 15.80 -4.74
N ASN A 238 43.11 14.59 -5.01
CA ASN A 238 43.56 13.29 -4.47
C ASN A 238 43.59 13.26 -2.92
N LYS A 239 42.67 13.94 -2.25
CA LYS A 239 42.54 13.95 -0.78
C LYS A 239 41.36 13.12 -0.32
N SER A 240 41.52 12.40 0.79
CA SER A 240 40.45 11.77 1.54
C SER A 240 40.14 12.57 2.82
N TYR A 241 38.91 12.42 3.32
CA TYR A 241 38.44 13.17 4.47
C TYR A 241 37.70 12.26 5.44
N LYS A 242 37.84 12.54 6.74
CA LYS A 242 37.19 11.81 7.83
C LYS A 242 36.40 12.77 8.70
N ALA A 243 35.29 12.32 9.20
CA ALA A 243 34.55 12.99 10.26
C ALA A 243 34.88 12.34 11.61
N VAL A 244 35.29 13.16 12.56
CA VAL A 244 35.51 12.77 13.96
C VAL A 244 34.37 13.36 14.77
N LEU A 245 33.55 12.51 15.40
CA LEU A 245 32.35 12.92 16.14
C LEU A 245 32.52 12.59 17.63
N ASN A 246 32.27 13.57 18.47
CA ASN A 246 32.18 13.41 19.93
C ASN A 246 30.71 13.27 20.32
N LEU A 247 30.28 12.05 20.60
CA LEU A 247 28.93 11.64 20.86
C LEU A 247 28.61 11.63 22.38
N PRO A 248 27.34 11.60 22.77
CA PRO A 248 26.95 11.50 24.16
C PRO A 248 27.58 10.31 24.88
N GLY A 249 27.85 10.45 26.19
CA GLY A 249 28.54 9.42 26.99
C GLY A 249 30.03 9.35 26.76
N GLY A 250 30.64 10.38 26.12
CA GLY A 250 32.10 10.46 25.90
C GLY A 250 32.63 9.56 24.77
N GLN A 251 31.75 9.00 23.97
CA GLN A 251 32.14 8.17 22.82
C GLN A 251 32.66 9.04 21.67
N THR A 252 33.80 8.64 21.09
CA THR A 252 34.30 9.22 19.84
C THR A 252 34.15 8.21 18.71
N ARG A 253 33.65 8.67 17.56
CA ARG A 253 33.51 7.88 16.33
C ARG A 253 34.19 8.59 15.18
N THR A 254 34.89 7.83 14.35
CA THR A 254 35.51 8.31 13.12
C THR A 254 34.84 7.59 11.95
N VAL A 255 34.40 8.35 10.96
CA VAL A 255 33.69 7.85 9.77
C VAL A 255 34.30 8.53 8.53
N ASP A 256 34.54 7.75 7.49
CA ASP A 256 35.03 8.29 6.22
C ASP A 256 33.94 9.08 5.50
N LEU A 257 34.28 10.22 4.90
CA LEU A 257 33.40 10.92 3.99
C LEU A 257 33.36 10.22 2.61
N PRO A 258 32.29 10.44 1.81
CA PRO A 258 32.29 10.04 0.40
C PRO A 258 33.54 10.55 -0.31
N GLN A 259 34.19 9.70 -1.10
CA GLN A 259 35.40 10.06 -1.83
C GLN A 259 35.07 11.11 -2.91
N PRO A 260 35.86 12.20 -3.02
CA PRO A 260 35.67 13.18 -4.09
C PRO A 260 35.95 12.59 -5.48
N ASN A 261 35.09 12.87 -6.43
CA ASN A 261 35.30 12.55 -7.82
C ASN A 261 36.31 13.54 -8.46
N LYS A 262 37.23 13.06 -9.28
CA LYS A 262 38.19 13.92 -9.98
C LYS A 262 37.54 14.95 -10.89
N SER A 263 36.46 14.57 -11.53
CA SER A 263 35.64 15.42 -12.38
C SER A 263 34.15 15.14 -12.19
N GLY A 264 33.32 16.16 -12.39
CA GLY A 264 31.88 16.04 -12.21
C GLY A 264 31.21 17.40 -12.09
N PHE A 265 29.99 17.32 -11.55
CA PHE A 265 29.14 18.48 -11.32
C PHE A 265 28.73 18.56 -9.87
N VAL A 266 28.61 19.77 -9.33
CA VAL A 266 27.95 20.09 -8.08
C VAL A 266 26.76 20.99 -8.35
N MET A 267 25.69 20.84 -7.62
CA MET A 267 24.50 21.67 -7.71
C MET A 267 24.13 22.15 -6.32
N SER A 268 23.82 23.42 -6.17
CA SER A 268 23.30 23.98 -4.93
C SER A 268 22.05 24.81 -5.16
N LEU A 269 21.17 24.84 -4.17
CA LEU A 269 19.97 25.66 -4.15
C LEU A 269 20.09 26.72 -3.04
N SER A 270 19.77 27.97 -3.40
CA SER A 270 19.66 29.04 -2.42
C SER A 270 18.46 29.94 -2.72
N GLU A 271 17.81 30.43 -1.67
CA GLU A 271 16.67 31.31 -1.78
C GLU A 271 17.11 32.78 -1.55
N THR A 272 16.77 33.66 -2.48
CA THR A 272 17.04 35.08 -2.36
C THR A 272 15.84 35.88 -2.88
N SER A 273 15.33 36.79 -2.06
CA SER A 273 14.23 37.70 -2.44
C SER A 273 12.98 36.95 -3.03
N GLY A 274 12.64 35.81 -2.48
CA GLY A 274 11.46 35.01 -2.90
C GLY A 274 11.68 34.20 -4.18
N LYS A 275 12.85 34.22 -4.78
CA LYS A 275 13.27 33.42 -5.93
C LYS A 275 14.25 32.33 -5.50
N LEU A 276 14.27 31.23 -6.24
CA LEU A 276 15.19 30.13 -6.02
C LEU A 276 16.30 30.19 -7.06
N ASN A 277 17.56 30.29 -6.60
CA ASN A 277 18.75 30.24 -7.45
C ASN A 277 19.25 28.78 -7.47
N VAL A 278 19.37 28.25 -8.68
CA VAL A 278 19.99 26.94 -8.95
C VAL A 278 21.40 27.24 -9.44
N SER A 279 22.40 26.98 -8.60
CA SER A 279 23.81 27.19 -8.96
C SER A 279 24.45 25.86 -9.32
N ILE A 280 25.04 25.73 -10.48
CA ILE A 280 25.67 24.52 -10.99
C ILE A 280 27.12 24.85 -11.31
N ALA A 281 28.05 24.04 -10.85
CA ALA A 281 29.47 24.12 -11.19
C ALA A 281 29.98 22.75 -11.63
N GLY A 282 30.87 22.72 -12.60
CA GLY A 282 31.51 21.54 -13.14
C GLY A 282 32.96 21.76 -13.49
N ASN A 283 33.83 20.79 -13.23
CA ASN A 283 35.26 20.82 -13.57
C ASN A 283 35.61 19.85 -14.71
N THR A 284 34.62 19.44 -15.52
CA THR A 284 34.85 18.51 -16.66
C THR A 284 34.95 19.26 -17.98
N SER A 285 35.71 18.74 -18.94
CA SER A 285 35.87 19.30 -20.29
C SER A 285 34.54 19.37 -21.07
N ASP A 286 33.58 18.46 -20.74
CA ASP A 286 32.27 18.38 -21.37
C ASP A 286 31.22 19.29 -20.73
N ALA A 287 31.60 20.10 -19.72
CA ALA A 287 30.75 21.00 -18.98
C ALA A 287 30.35 22.28 -19.73
N ARG A 288 30.21 22.25 -21.08
CA ARG A 288 29.77 23.42 -21.83
C ARG A 288 28.27 23.64 -21.85
N GLU A 289 27.52 22.54 -21.89
CA GLU A 289 26.07 22.55 -21.95
C GLU A 289 25.50 21.44 -21.03
N ILE A 290 24.47 21.75 -20.29
CA ILE A 290 23.74 20.86 -19.42
C ILE A 290 22.25 21.06 -19.60
N LEU A 291 21.45 20.08 -19.17
CA LEU A 291 20.00 20.17 -19.18
C LEU A 291 19.50 20.14 -17.74
N LEU A 292 18.71 21.16 -17.36
CA LEU A 292 18.03 21.21 -16.07
C LEU A 292 16.58 20.79 -16.25
N LEU A 293 16.17 19.71 -15.58
CA LEU A 293 14.78 19.28 -15.49
C LEU A 293 14.30 19.44 -14.06
N VAL A 294 13.15 20.09 -13.88
CA VAL A 294 12.49 20.24 -12.57
C VAL A 294 11.10 19.62 -12.65
N HIS A 295 10.79 18.74 -11.73
CA HIS A 295 9.45 18.18 -11.61
C HIS A 295 8.94 18.22 -10.17
N THR A 296 7.64 18.41 -9.97
CA THR A 296 6.95 18.25 -8.69
C THR A 296 5.99 17.07 -8.83
N ARG A 297 6.14 16.05 -7.99
CA ARG A 297 5.28 14.84 -8.03
C ARG A 297 5.15 14.26 -9.45
N GLN A 298 6.28 14.06 -10.13
CA GLN A 298 6.37 13.53 -11.50
C GLN A 298 5.73 14.41 -12.61
N GLN A 299 5.27 15.61 -12.31
CA GLN A 299 4.82 16.60 -13.30
C GLN A 299 5.97 17.55 -13.62
N THR A 300 6.42 17.59 -14.86
CA THR A 300 7.45 18.53 -15.33
C THR A 300 6.98 19.98 -15.11
N ARG A 301 7.80 20.78 -14.43
CA ARG A 301 7.59 22.21 -14.15
C ARG A 301 8.50 23.10 -14.96
N LEU A 302 9.71 22.64 -15.21
CA LEU A 302 10.73 23.35 -15.97
C LEU A 302 11.61 22.35 -16.70
N ALA A 303 12.00 22.68 -17.90
CA ALA A 303 13.00 21.96 -18.65
C ALA A 303 13.80 23.01 -19.47
N GLU A 304 15.09 23.19 -19.11
CA GLU A 304 15.94 24.26 -19.66
C GLU A 304 17.32 23.74 -20.03
N LYS A 305 17.85 24.26 -21.14
CA LYS A 305 19.22 24.06 -21.57
C LYS A 305 20.08 25.21 -21.07
N LEU A 306 21.07 24.90 -20.26
CA LEU A 306 21.97 25.90 -19.67
C LEU A 306 23.36 25.74 -20.24
N ARG A 307 24.01 26.89 -20.48
CA ARG A 307 25.41 26.95 -20.87
C ARG A 307 26.27 27.36 -19.66
N LEU A 308 27.31 26.59 -19.39
CA LEU A 308 28.29 26.94 -18.36
C LEU A 308 29.34 27.90 -18.91
N ASN A 309 29.51 29.02 -18.24
CA ASN A 309 30.58 29.98 -18.47
C ASN A 309 31.66 29.76 -17.40
N GLU A 310 32.89 29.49 -17.83
CA GLU A 310 34.00 29.15 -16.92
C GLU A 310 33.62 28.03 -15.92
N GLY A 311 32.87 27.02 -16.40
CA GLY A 311 32.43 25.89 -15.58
C GLY A 311 31.29 26.19 -14.61
N LYS A 312 30.62 27.34 -14.68
CA LYS A 312 29.54 27.76 -13.78
C LYS A 312 28.28 28.19 -14.52
N ALA A 313 27.13 27.89 -13.98
CA ALA A 313 25.83 28.44 -14.41
C ALA A 313 24.97 28.75 -13.20
N VAL A 314 24.19 29.81 -13.27
CA VAL A 314 23.16 30.17 -12.29
C VAL A 314 21.85 30.38 -13.02
N TYR A 315 20.81 29.67 -12.62
CA TYR A 315 19.48 29.82 -13.16
C TYR A 315 18.50 30.20 -12.05
N GLN A 316 17.76 31.28 -12.27
CA GLN A 316 16.85 31.84 -11.29
C GLN A 316 15.41 31.39 -11.62
N ILE A 317 14.72 30.80 -10.63
CA ILE A 317 13.38 30.26 -10.78
C ILE A 317 12.43 31.02 -9.87
N ASP A 318 11.27 31.43 -10.42
CA ASP A 318 10.14 31.86 -9.59
C ASP A 318 9.49 30.64 -8.93
N LYS A 319 9.33 30.69 -7.61
CA LYS A 319 8.74 29.60 -6.85
C LYS A 319 7.27 29.32 -7.21
N SER A 320 6.59 30.25 -7.88
CA SER A 320 5.20 30.08 -8.34
C SER A 320 5.04 28.96 -9.36
N ILE A 321 6.08 28.70 -10.19
CA ILE A 321 6.02 27.61 -11.17
C ILE A 321 6.13 26.22 -10.53
N LEU A 322 6.71 26.12 -9.33
CA LEU A 322 6.82 24.87 -8.59
C LEU A 322 5.47 24.48 -8.01
N GLY A 323 5.15 23.20 -8.11
CA GLY A 323 4.00 22.64 -7.37
C GLY A 323 4.24 22.60 -5.86
N ASP A 324 3.18 22.49 -5.08
CA ASP A 324 3.27 22.32 -3.64
C ASP A 324 3.86 20.95 -3.27
N GLY A 325 4.65 20.90 -2.20
CA GLY A 325 5.38 19.71 -1.76
C GLY A 325 6.80 19.64 -2.34
N ILE A 326 7.30 18.42 -2.57
CA ILE A 326 8.69 18.17 -2.96
C ILE A 326 8.85 18.29 -4.47
N SER A 327 9.76 19.17 -4.88
CA SER A 327 10.26 19.31 -6.25
C SER A 327 11.65 18.69 -6.36
N HIS A 328 11.89 17.96 -7.44
CA HIS A 328 13.17 17.37 -7.80
C HIS A 328 13.83 18.21 -8.88
N PHE A 329 15.04 18.60 -8.64
CA PHE A 329 15.92 19.29 -9.58
C PHE A 329 16.97 18.28 -10.05
N THR A 330 17.00 18.00 -11.34
CA THR A 330 17.96 17.06 -11.92
C THR A 330 18.72 17.72 -13.05
N VAL A 331 20.04 17.67 -12.96
CA VAL A 331 20.95 18.10 -14.01
C VAL A 331 21.37 16.89 -14.82
N PHE A 332 21.23 17.00 -16.13
CA PHE A 332 21.72 16.00 -17.08
C PHE A 332 22.93 16.57 -17.84
N SER A 333 23.91 15.72 -18.11
CA SER A 333 25.01 16.02 -19.02
C SER A 333 24.49 16.18 -20.45
N SER A 334 25.33 16.66 -21.34
CA SER A 334 25.04 16.73 -22.78
C SER A 334 24.71 15.37 -23.41
N SER A 335 25.17 14.26 -22.79
CA SER A 335 24.85 12.90 -23.19
C SER A 335 23.53 12.37 -22.60
N GLY A 336 22.81 13.19 -21.84
CA GLY A 336 21.52 12.80 -21.22
C GLY A 336 21.63 11.92 -19.96
N GLN A 337 22.81 11.84 -19.34
CA GLN A 337 23.00 11.14 -18.06
C GLN A 337 22.69 12.07 -16.88
N PRO A 338 21.93 11.63 -15.86
CA PRO A 338 21.71 12.42 -14.65
C PRO A 338 23.02 12.51 -13.86
N VAL A 339 23.49 13.73 -13.58
CA VAL A 339 24.80 13.99 -12.96
C VAL A 339 24.70 14.67 -11.61
N ALA A 340 23.62 15.37 -11.32
CA ALA A 340 23.37 15.95 -10.00
C ALA A 340 21.87 16.06 -9.74
N GLU A 341 21.47 15.85 -8.47
CA GLU A 341 20.07 15.95 -8.03
C GLU A 341 19.95 16.67 -6.69
N ARG A 342 18.84 17.41 -6.56
CA ARG A 342 18.52 18.14 -5.34
C ARG A 342 17.01 18.22 -5.14
N LEU A 343 16.55 18.01 -3.91
CA LEU A 343 15.17 18.22 -3.51
C LEU A 343 14.97 19.63 -2.97
N TYR A 344 13.79 20.18 -3.24
CA TYR A 344 13.31 21.42 -2.65
C TYR A 344 11.86 21.26 -2.21
N PHE A 345 11.53 21.68 -0.99
CA PHE A 345 10.16 21.62 -0.49
C PHE A 345 9.50 23.00 -0.53
N LYS A 346 8.43 23.11 -1.31
CA LYS A 346 7.52 24.25 -1.27
C LYS A 346 6.35 23.94 -0.35
N ARG A 347 6.21 24.73 0.73
CA ARG A 347 5.06 24.56 1.63
C ARG A 347 3.75 24.75 0.88
N PRO A 348 2.72 23.89 1.16
CA PRO A 348 1.44 24.02 0.48
C PRO A 348 0.82 25.40 0.63
N SER A 349 0.40 25.96 -0.50
CA SER A 349 -0.26 27.25 -0.58
C SER A 349 -1.73 27.16 -0.20
N SER A 350 -2.38 26.03 -0.45
CA SER A 350 -3.76 25.80 -0.07
C SER A 350 -3.86 24.76 1.05
N LYS A 351 -4.64 25.09 2.07
CA LYS A 351 -4.81 24.26 3.27
C LYS A 351 -6.28 23.96 3.51
N LEU A 352 -6.57 22.70 3.86
CA LEU A 352 -7.82 22.32 4.48
C LEU A 352 -7.70 22.56 5.99
N THR A 353 -8.53 23.42 6.53
CA THR A 353 -8.61 23.66 7.97
C THR A 353 -9.88 23.04 8.52
N PHE A 354 -9.73 22.09 9.43
CA PHE A 354 -10.84 21.62 10.25
C PHE A 354 -10.93 22.43 11.53
N THR A 355 -12.15 22.70 11.96
CA THR A 355 -12.44 23.12 13.34
C THR A 355 -13.33 22.07 13.98
N VAL A 356 -12.98 21.62 15.17
CA VAL A 356 -13.76 20.65 15.95
C VAL A 356 -13.96 21.21 17.35
N LYS A 357 -15.22 21.40 17.74
CA LYS A 357 -15.58 21.98 19.02
C LYS A 357 -16.67 21.16 19.71
N PRO A 358 -16.42 20.65 20.93
CA PRO A 358 -17.47 20.13 21.77
C PRO A 358 -18.34 21.30 22.28
N ASP A 359 -19.62 21.05 22.50
CA ASP A 359 -20.58 22.05 23.02
C ASP A 359 -20.25 22.52 24.46
N GLN A 360 -19.51 21.70 25.22
CA GLN A 360 -18.97 22.03 26.51
C GLN A 360 -17.51 21.57 26.65
N LEU A 361 -16.76 22.18 27.58
CA LEU A 361 -15.40 21.75 27.91
C LEU A 361 -15.34 20.74 29.07
N GLN A 362 -16.42 20.64 29.85
CA GLN A 362 -16.54 19.73 30.99
C GLN A 362 -17.90 19.04 30.97
N TYR A 363 -17.94 17.76 31.24
CA TYR A 363 -19.15 16.96 31.28
C TYR A 363 -19.14 16.07 32.54
N GLY A 364 -20.34 15.75 33.00
CA GLY A 364 -20.52 14.65 33.95
C GLY A 364 -20.44 13.29 33.22
N LYS A 365 -20.56 12.22 34.01
CA LYS A 365 -20.65 10.86 33.50
C LYS A 365 -21.94 10.63 32.69
N ARG A 366 -21.86 9.83 31.62
CA ARG A 366 -23.03 9.46 30.78
C ARG A 366 -23.82 10.64 30.24
N LYS A 367 -23.14 11.74 29.93
CA LYS A 367 -23.74 12.94 29.34
C LYS A 367 -23.51 12.99 27.85
N LYS A 368 -24.52 13.53 27.15
CA LYS A 368 -24.48 13.78 25.74
C LYS A 368 -23.43 14.84 25.41
N VAL A 369 -22.56 14.56 24.47
CA VAL A 369 -21.61 15.49 23.87
C VAL A 369 -22.03 15.75 22.44
N THR A 370 -22.12 17.03 22.07
CA THR A 370 -22.35 17.43 20.69
C THR A 370 -21.05 18.00 20.12
N LEU A 371 -20.60 17.48 19.01
CA LEU A 371 -19.44 18.01 18.28
C LEU A 371 -19.92 18.78 17.06
N ASP A 372 -19.46 20.02 16.95
CA ASP A 372 -19.55 20.81 15.74
C ASP A 372 -18.23 20.69 14.98
N LEU A 373 -18.29 20.14 13.78
CA LEU A 373 -17.17 19.99 12.87
C LEU A 373 -17.39 20.91 11.67
N ALA A 374 -16.35 21.69 11.31
CA ALA A 374 -16.36 22.46 10.08
C ALA A 374 -15.09 22.26 9.28
N ALA A 375 -15.21 22.33 7.96
CA ALA A 375 -14.14 22.26 6.98
C ALA A 375 -14.15 23.53 6.12
N ILE A 376 -13.03 24.23 6.13
CA ILE A 376 -12.86 25.48 5.37
C ILE A 376 -11.53 25.47 4.60
N THR A 377 -11.54 26.12 3.46
CA THR A 377 -10.34 26.41 2.68
C THR A 377 -9.53 27.55 3.32
N GLU A 378 -8.32 27.81 2.84
CA GLU A 378 -7.48 28.91 3.30
C GLU A 378 -8.18 30.28 3.22
N ASN A 379 -9.04 30.48 2.21
CA ASN A 379 -9.82 31.72 2.02
C ASN A 379 -11.07 31.79 2.90
N GLY A 380 -11.25 30.84 3.85
CA GLY A 380 -12.40 30.80 4.76
C GLY A 380 -13.69 30.26 4.14
N ALA A 381 -13.67 29.84 2.86
CA ALA A 381 -14.84 29.25 2.21
C ALA A 381 -15.11 27.82 2.71
N ALA A 382 -16.40 27.52 2.90
CA ALA A 382 -16.85 26.17 3.22
C ALA A 382 -16.43 25.18 2.10
N THR A 383 -16.01 23.97 2.49
CA THR A 383 -15.60 22.94 1.53
C THR A 383 -16.03 21.56 1.98
N LEU A 384 -16.32 20.70 0.99
CA LEU A 384 -16.56 19.30 1.27
C LEU A 384 -15.25 18.55 1.55
N ALA A 385 -15.32 17.55 2.42
CA ALA A 385 -14.18 16.74 2.79
C ALA A 385 -14.61 15.33 3.23
N GLU A 386 -13.77 14.35 2.89
CA GLU A 386 -13.82 13.03 3.50
C GLU A 386 -12.99 13.05 4.78
N ALA A 387 -13.61 12.74 5.90
CA ALA A 387 -12.95 12.81 7.20
C ALA A 387 -13.23 11.56 8.05
N SER A 388 -12.45 11.41 9.11
CA SER A 388 -12.63 10.44 10.19
C SER A 388 -12.40 11.11 11.54
N VAL A 389 -13.14 10.68 12.56
CA VAL A 389 -13.14 11.28 13.90
C VAL A 389 -12.96 10.20 14.94
N GLY A 390 -11.97 10.38 15.82
CA GLY A 390 -11.75 9.57 17.01
C GLY A 390 -11.85 10.40 18.29
N VAL A 391 -12.45 9.83 19.35
CA VAL A 391 -12.50 10.44 20.68
C VAL A 391 -12.07 9.41 21.73
N TYR A 392 -10.93 9.62 22.35
CA TYR A 392 -10.32 8.67 23.27
C TYR A 392 -9.77 9.32 24.53
N ALA A 393 -9.62 8.52 25.59
CA ALA A 393 -9.02 8.94 26.85
C ALA A 393 -7.56 9.38 26.64
N SER A 394 -7.26 10.63 26.99
CA SER A 394 -5.90 11.18 26.91
C SER A 394 -5.01 10.50 27.95
N ASN A 395 -3.94 9.87 27.52
CA ASN A 395 -3.02 9.10 28.36
C ASN A 395 -1.68 9.81 28.65
N GLY A 396 -1.60 11.12 28.34
CA GLY A 396 -0.34 11.86 28.47
C GLY A 396 0.79 11.44 27.52
N LEU A 397 0.64 10.32 26.85
CA LEU A 397 1.55 9.83 25.82
C LEU A 397 1.24 10.59 24.53
N SER A 398 1.75 11.81 24.42
CA SER A 398 1.77 12.53 23.14
C SER A 398 2.71 11.81 22.21
N SER A 399 2.17 10.95 21.35
CA SER A 399 2.99 10.44 20.26
C SER A 399 3.14 11.56 19.22
N ASN A 400 4.35 11.77 18.74
CA ASN A 400 4.63 12.52 17.52
C ASN A 400 4.09 11.72 16.32
N SER A 401 2.77 11.47 16.35
CA SER A 401 2.13 10.57 15.40
C SER A 401 2.13 11.17 14.00
N THR A 402 2.32 10.30 13.04
CA THR A 402 2.17 10.64 11.64
C THR A 402 0.69 10.89 11.35
N ASP A 403 0.29 12.14 11.18
CA ASP A 403 -1.04 12.50 10.68
C ASP A 403 -1.08 12.53 9.14
N ILE A 404 -2.29 12.65 8.57
CA ILE A 404 -2.49 12.65 7.10
C ILE A 404 -1.73 13.79 6.41
N LEU A 405 -1.62 14.95 7.05
CA LEU A 405 -0.94 16.12 6.51
C LEU A 405 0.57 15.88 6.43
N ASN A 406 1.17 15.42 7.53
CA ASN A 406 2.59 15.11 7.61
C ASN A 406 2.98 13.97 6.66
N TYR A 407 2.10 12.96 6.52
CA TYR A 407 2.35 11.84 5.63
C TYR A 407 2.32 12.26 4.16
N LEU A 408 1.22 12.86 3.72
CA LEU A 408 1.02 13.16 2.29
C LEU A 408 1.97 14.23 1.76
N TRP A 409 2.44 15.15 2.61
CA TRP A 409 3.34 16.22 2.18
C TRP A 409 4.83 15.90 2.35
N LEU A 410 5.22 15.06 3.31
CA LEU A 410 6.62 14.76 3.60
C LEU A 410 6.92 13.26 3.54
N LYS A 411 6.37 12.48 4.48
CA LYS A 411 6.82 11.09 4.71
C LYS A 411 6.59 10.16 3.51
N SER A 412 5.52 10.38 2.75
CA SER A 412 5.23 9.57 1.56
C SER A 412 6.21 9.78 0.40
N ASP A 413 6.96 10.89 0.38
CA ASP A 413 7.85 11.28 -0.70
C ASP A 413 9.33 11.40 -0.26
N LEU A 414 9.64 11.00 0.99
CA LEU A 414 10.99 10.91 1.54
C LEU A 414 11.25 9.52 2.08
N ARG A 415 12.51 9.12 2.13
CA ARG A 415 12.91 7.80 2.62
C ARG A 415 13.40 7.87 4.07
N GLY A 416 13.03 6.83 4.85
CA GLY A 416 13.47 6.68 6.23
C GLY A 416 12.59 7.41 7.24
N ASN A 417 13.03 7.41 8.49
CA ASN A 417 12.30 8.06 9.58
C ASN A 417 12.53 9.56 9.59
N ILE A 418 11.46 10.31 9.78
CA ILE A 418 11.50 11.75 10.02
C ILE A 418 11.02 11.99 11.45
N GLU A 419 11.90 12.48 12.29
CA GLU A 419 11.57 12.87 13.66
C GLU A 419 10.77 14.17 13.64
N ASP A 420 9.62 14.19 14.34
CA ASP A 420 8.66 15.29 14.39
C ASP A 420 8.38 15.96 13.02
N PRO A 421 7.75 15.25 12.07
CA PRO A 421 7.50 15.82 10.75
C PRO A 421 6.60 17.05 10.79
N GLY A 422 5.80 17.21 11.87
CA GLY A 422 4.96 18.38 12.11
C GLY A 422 5.76 19.68 12.29
N TYR A 423 6.98 19.58 12.85
CA TYR A 423 7.86 20.72 13.04
C TYR A 423 8.13 21.46 11.72
N TYR A 424 8.44 20.72 10.65
CA TYR A 424 8.81 21.29 9.33
C TYR A 424 7.66 21.96 8.60
N LEU A 425 6.41 21.55 8.91
CA LEU A 425 5.23 22.11 8.25
C LEU A 425 4.62 23.29 8.99
N LYS A 426 4.71 23.29 10.33
CA LYS A 426 4.10 24.31 11.19
C LYS A 426 4.96 25.56 11.34
N ASN A 427 6.28 25.38 11.41
CA ASN A 427 7.21 26.47 11.69
C ASN A 427 7.76 27.06 10.38
N THR A 428 7.88 28.40 10.31
CA THR A 428 8.29 29.14 9.13
C THR A 428 9.41 30.15 9.41
N ASP A 429 9.97 30.13 10.62
CA ASP A 429 11.12 30.94 10.98
C ASP A 429 12.41 30.51 10.22
N PRO A 430 13.47 31.34 10.18
CA PRO A 430 14.68 31.01 9.44
C PRO A 430 15.32 29.69 9.84
N GLN A 431 15.32 29.33 11.13
CA GLN A 431 15.89 28.09 11.63
C GLN A 431 15.08 26.86 11.15
N ALA A 432 13.74 26.96 11.14
CA ALA A 432 12.88 25.92 10.62
C ALA A 432 13.01 25.75 9.10
N ASN A 433 13.26 26.85 8.37
CA ASN A 433 13.53 26.79 6.93
C ASN A 433 14.88 26.10 6.64
N GLU A 434 15.93 26.40 7.41
CA GLU A 434 17.22 25.72 7.29
C GLU A 434 17.10 24.23 7.68
N ALA A 435 16.37 23.93 8.76
CA ALA A 435 16.12 22.54 9.14
C ALA A 435 15.37 21.74 8.05
N LEU A 436 14.40 22.37 7.38
CA LEU A 436 13.67 21.78 6.26
C LEU A 436 14.60 21.56 5.04
N ASP A 437 15.50 22.51 4.75
CA ASP A 437 16.52 22.35 3.70
C ASP A 437 17.48 21.19 4.02
N ASN A 438 17.90 21.06 5.27
CA ASN A 438 18.72 19.93 5.76
C ASN A 438 17.98 18.59 5.64
N LEU A 439 16.66 18.57 5.90
CA LEU A 439 15.84 17.39 5.66
C LEU A 439 15.85 16.99 4.18
N MET A 440 15.72 17.96 3.25
CA MET A 440 15.77 17.72 1.81
C MET A 440 17.15 17.23 1.34
N LEU A 441 18.25 17.62 2.04
CA LEU A 441 19.59 17.12 1.78
C LEU A 441 19.78 15.66 2.20
N THR A 442 19.23 15.28 3.35
CA THR A 442 19.56 14.02 4.03
C THR A 442 18.58 12.89 3.77
N HIS A 443 17.36 13.19 3.33
CA HIS A 443 16.30 12.22 3.03
C HIS A 443 15.96 12.17 1.55
N GLY A 444 16.91 12.52 0.68
CA GLY A 444 16.76 12.51 -0.77
C GLY A 444 16.35 11.14 -1.29
N TRP A 445 15.23 11.05 -2.00
CA TRP A 445 14.72 9.84 -2.59
C TRP A 445 13.83 10.16 -3.80
N ARG A 446 13.83 9.23 -4.79
CA ARG A 446 12.93 9.27 -5.94
C ARG A 446 12.02 8.05 -5.94
N ARG A 447 10.79 8.24 -6.38
CA ARG A 447 9.84 7.14 -6.61
C ARG A 447 10.09 6.38 -7.93
N PHE A 448 11.24 6.61 -8.58
CA PHE A 448 11.66 5.94 -9.82
C PHE A 448 13.19 6.07 -9.98
N VAL A 449 13.76 5.33 -10.88
CA VAL A 449 15.14 5.49 -11.31
C VAL A 449 15.18 6.06 -12.73
N TRP A 450 16.15 6.96 -13.02
CA TRP A 450 16.22 7.63 -14.30
C TRP A 450 16.46 6.68 -15.47
N GLU A 451 17.15 5.57 -15.24
CA GLU A 451 17.39 4.51 -16.24
C GLU A 451 16.07 3.94 -16.76
N GLU A 452 15.09 3.72 -15.88
CA GLU A 452 13.74 3.24 -16.27
C GLU A 452 12.98 4.33 -17.03
N ALA A 453 13.03 5.58 -16.53
CA ALA A 453 12.34 6.71 -17.14
C ALA A 453 12.88 7.03 -18.53
N MET A 454 14.19 6.86 -18.76
CA MET A 454 14.86 7.13 -20.04
C MET A 454 14.92 5.90 -20.96
N GLY A 455 14.94 4.70 -20.42
CA GLY A 455 15.16 3.46 -21.18
C GLY A 455 13.99 2.98 -22.03
N GLY A 456 12.80 3.53 -21.85
CA GLY A 456 11.61 3.20 -22.63
C GLY A 456 11.04 1.79 -22.43
N LYS A 457 11.63 0.95 -21.57
CA LYS A 457 11.06 -0.35 -21.20
C LYS A 457 10.18 -0.15 -19.97
N PRO A 458 8.87 -0.45 -20.06
CA PRO A 458 8.02 -0.43 -18.88
C PRO A 458 8.53 -1.46 -17.87
N ALA A 459 8.48 -1.12 -16.58
CA ALA A 459 8.74 -2.09 -15.52
C ALA A 459 7.80 -3.29 -15.67
N ALA A 460 8.32 -4.50 -15.41
CA ALA A 460 7.50 -5.71 -15.48
C ALA A 460 6.43 -5.65 -14.40
N ILE A 461 5.16 -5.58 -14.80
CA ILE A 461 4.02 -5.59 -13.90
C ILE A 461 3.72 -7.04 -13.51
N THR A 462 4.00 -7.38 -12.25
CA THR A 462 3.73 -8.71 -11.68
C THR A 462 2.38 -8.75 -10.97
N PHE A 463 2.07 -7.69 -10.24
CA PHE A 463 0.85 -7.58 -9.45
C PHE A 463 -0.16 -6.68 -10.17
N LEU A 464 -1.27 -7.28 -10.62
CA LEU A 464 -2.32 -6.53 -11.29
C LEU A 464 -3.10 -5.67 -10.29
N PRO A 465 -3.63 -4.51 -10.74
CA PRO A 465 -4.53 -3.72 -9.92
C PRO A 465 -5.86 -4.44 -9.71
N GLU A 466 -6.39 -4.38 -8.52
CA GLU A 466 -7.65 -5.01 -8.11
C GLU A 466 -8.81 -4.04 -8.36
N ILE A 467 -9.14 -3.81 -9.63
CA ILE A 467 -10.10 -2.77 -10.07
C ILE A 467 -11.58 -3.16 -9.89
N GLU A 468 -11.88 -4.45 -9.75
CA GLU A 468 -13.26 -4.95 -9.56
C GLU A 468 -13.46 -5.65 -8.21
N GLY A 469 -12.38 -6.08 -7.58
CA GLY A 469 -12.37 -6.84 -6.33
C GLY A 469 -11.07 -7.60 -6.15
N HIS A 470 -11.02 -8.45 -5.15
CA HIS A 470 -9.83 -9.20 -4.79
C HIS A 470 -9.41 -10.21 -5.87
N ILE A 471 -8.11 -10.28 -6.17
CA ILE A 471 -7.53 -11.28 -7.09
C ILE A 471 -6.87 -12.39 -6.25
N ILE A 472 -7.46 -13.58 -6.26
CA ILE A 472 -6.86 -14.74 -5.66
C ILE A 472 -5.86 -15.35 -6.64
N SER A 473 -4.59 -15.34 -6.26
CA SER A 473 -3.50 -15.91 -7.04
C SER A 473 -3.20 -17.34 -6.60
N ALA A 474 -2.87 -18.21 -7.56
CA ALA A 474 -2.49 -19.58 -7.29
C ALA A 474 -1.38 -20.04 -8.22
N LYS A 475 -0.71 -21.12 -7.84
CA LYS A 475 0.29 -21.83 -8.65
C LYS A 475 -0.25 -23.21 -9.02
N LEU A 476 -0.13 -23.55 -10.29
CA LEU A 476 -0.47 -24.87 -10.81
C LEU A 476 0.80 -25.61 -11.20
N THR A 477 0.97 -26.80 -10.64
CA THR A 477 2.12 -27.68 -10.92
C THR A 477 1.66 -29.08 -11.29
N ASP A 478 2.43 -29.78 -12.11
CA ASP A 478 2.25 -31.22 -12.33
C ASP A 478 2.80 -31.97 -11.10
N SER A 479 1.95 -32.75 -10.43
CA SER A 479 2.28 -33.44 -9.17
C SER A 479 3.35 -34.52 -9.33
N ARG A 480 3.63 -34.98 -10.54
CA ARG A 480 4.66 -36.02 -10.80
C ARG A 480 6.04 -35.42 -11.02
N THR A 481 6.11 -34.27 -11.68
CA THR A 481 7.37 -33.63 -12.08
C THR A 481 7.68 -32.38 -11.28
N ASN A 482 6.72 -31.89 -10.51
CA ASN A 482 6.77 -30.61 -9.80
C ASN A 482 7.04 -29.40 -10.72
N SER A 483 6.78 -29.57 -12.04
CA SER A 483 6.98 -28.52 -13.04
C SER A 483 5.75 -27.63 -13.15
N PRO A 484 5.91 -26.33 -13.50
CA PRO A 484 4.78 -25.46 -13.79
C PRO A 484 3.92 -26.01 -14.94
N ALA A 485 2.60 -25.96 -14.78
CA ALA A 485 1.65 -26.43 -15.79
C ALA A 485 0.92 -25.25 -16.44
N GLY A 486 1.18 -25.03 -17.74
CA GLY A 486 0.60 -23.95 -18.53
C GLY A 486 -0.60 -24.37 -19.38
N GLY A 487 -1.53 -23.44 -19.64
CA GLY A 487 -2.69 -23.64 -20.51
C GLY A 487 -3.88 -24.37 -19.89
N ILE A 488 -3.79 -24.77 -18.62
CA ILE A 488 -4.80 -25.58 -17.92
C ILE A 488 -5.89 -24.70 -17.30
N VAL A 489 -7.13 -25.08 -17.52
CA VAL A 489 -8.29 -24.43 -16.90
C VAL A 489 -8.48 -24.93 -15.48
N SER A 490 -8.57 -23.98 -14.57
CA SER A 490 -8.79 -24.24 -13.15
C SER A 490 -10.03 -23.52 -12.66
N TYR A 491 -10.66 -24.10 -11.67
CA TYR A 491 -11.92 -23.68 -11.07
C TYR A 491 -11.71 -23.36 -9.61
N LEU A 492 -12.25 -22.21 -9.17
CA LEU A 492 -12.28 -21.80 -7.77
C LEU A 492 -13.73 -21.59 -7.36
N SER A 493 -14.20 -22.42 -6.45
CA SER A 493 -15.57 -22.37 -5.93
C SER A 493 -15.58 -21.84 -4.51
N VAL A 494 -16.66 -21.14 -4.16
CA VAL A 494 -16.96 -20.72 -2.79
C VAL A 494 -18.29 -21.36 -2.41
N PRO A 495 -18.31 -22.51 -1.72
CA PRO A 495 -19.53 -23.14 -1.23
C PRO A 495 -20.29 -22.17 -0.32
N GLY A 496 -21.61 -22.20 -0.38
CA GLY A 496 -22.44 -21.33 0.44
C GLY A 496 -23.80 -21.03 -0.19
N LYS A 497 -24.59 -20.19 0.49
CA LYS A 497 -25.93 -19.80 0.04
C LYS A 497 -25.93 -19.20 -1.36
N ASN A 498 -24.91 -18.41 -1.66
CA ASN A 498 -24.71 -17.76 -2.96
C ASN A 498 -23.65 -18.54 -3.75
N VAL A 499 -24.08 -19.20 -4.81
CA VAL A 499 -23.20 -20.03 -5.65
C VAL A 499 -22.20 -19.14 -6.39
N ARG A 500 -20.93 -19.29 -6.09
CA ARG A 500 -19.85 -18.53 -6.73
C ARG A 500 -18.80 -19.48 -7.29
N LEU A 501 -18.57 -19.33 -8.57
CA LEU A 501 -17.58 -20.08 -9.33
C LEU A 501 -16.73 -19.10 -10.16
N TYR A 502 -15.43 -19.18 -10.00
CA TYR A 502 -14.47 -18.43 -10.77
C TYR A 502 -13.61 -19.38 -11.58
N THR A 503 -13.21 -18.96 -12.76
CA THR A 503 -12.37 -19.76 -13.65
C THR A 503 -11.13 -18.99 -14.05
N ALA A 504 -10.01 -19.67 -14.18
CA ALA A 504 -8.76 -19.11 -14.67
C ALA A 504 -8.04 -20.12 -15.57
N ARG A 505 -7.22 -19.63 -16.47
CA ARG A 505 -6.29 -20.45 -17.26
C ARG A 505 -4.88 -20.12 -16.85
N SER A 506 -4.08 -21.14 -16.52
CA SER A 506 -2.68 -20.96 -16.15
C SER A 506 -1.84 -20.43 -17.31
N ASN A 507 -0.88 -19.56 -17.01
CA ASN A 507 0.14 -19.14 -17.96
C ASN A 507 1.25 -20.21 -18.10
N THR A 508 2.24 -19.95 -18.92
CA THR A 508 3.38 -20.88 -19.14
C THR A 508 4.19 -21.15 -17.86
N SER A 509 4.14 -20.25 -16.89
CA SER A 509 4.78 -20.42 -15.58
C SER A 509 3.87 -21.10 -14.55
N GLY A 510 2.65 -21.52 -14.93
CA GLY A 510 1.70 -22.14 -14.03
C GLY A 510 0.95 -21.16 -13.12
N ASP A 511 1.04 -19.84 -13.36
CA ASP A 511 0.33 -18.86 -12.53
C ASP A 511 -1.13 -18.79 -12.92
N LEU A 512 -1.99 -18.81 -11.92
CA LEU A 512 -3.44 -18.63 -12.00
C LEU A 512 -3.86 -17.32 -11.30
N LYS A 513 -4.83 -16.62 -11.88
CA LYS A 513 -5.43 -15.43 -11.28
C LYS A 513 -6.95 -15.53 -11.39
N PHE A 514 -7.61 -15.67 -10.23
CA PHE A 514 -9.05 -15.68 -10.13
C PHE A 514 -9.54 -14.28 -9.72
N TYR A 515 -10.27 -13.62 -10.62
CA TYR A 515 -10.88 -12.30 -10.35
C TYR A 515 -12.16 -12.50 -9.57
N THR A 516 -12.10 -12.26 -8.27
CA THR A 516 -13.20 -12.56 -7.37
C THR A 516 -13.95 -11.30 -6.96
N LYS A 517 -15.27 -11.45 -6.72
CA LYS A 517 -16.14 -10.40 -6.19
C LYS A 517 -16.84 -10.91 -4.94
N ASP A 518 -17.04 -10.01 -3.97
CA ASP A 518 -17.93 -10.23 -2.81
C ASP A 518 -17.62 -11.46 -1.95
N ILE A 519 -16.35 -11.86 -1.82
CA ILE A 519 -15.94 -12.84 -0.83
C ILE A 519 -15.59 -12.07 0.45
N TYR A 520 -16.50 -12.10 1.42
CA TYR A 520 -16.37 -11.37 2.69
C TYR A 520 -16.30 -12.33 3.87
N GLY A 521 -15.38 -12.06 4.82
CA GLY A 521 -15.18 -12.83 6.05
C GLY A 521 -14.70 -14.25 5.80
N PRO A 522 -14.79 -15.12 6.82
CA PRO A 522 -14.40 -16.51 6.72
C PRO A 522 -15.21 -17.25 5.65
N SER A 523 -14.53 -17.98 4.79
CA SER A 523 -15.12 -18.73 3.69
C SER A 523 -14.25 -19.95 3.41
N GLU A 524 -14.86 -21.06 2.99
CA GLU A 524 -14.14 -22.20 2.44
C GLU A 524 -13.96 -21.99 0.93
N LEU A 525 -12.77 -22.22 0.42
CA LEU A 525 -12.47 -22.22 -1.02
C LEU A 525 -12.14 -23.64 -1.48
N VAL A 526 -12.72 -24.02 -2.62
CA VAL A 526 -12.40 -25.27 -3.29
C VAL A 526 -11.77 -24.96 -4.65
N ALA A 527 -10.49 -25.26 -4.79
CA ALA A 527 -9.74 -25.07 -6.04
C ALA A 527 -9.43 -26.42 -6.67
N GLN A 528 -9.73 -26.58 -7.97
CA GLN A 528 -9.52 -27.84 -8.69
C GLN A 528 -9.41 -27.62 -10.19
N THR A 529 -8.80 -28.62 -10.88
CA THR A 529 -8.87 -28.76 -12.35
C THR A 529 -10.01 -29.71 -12.70
N ASN A 530 -10.30 -29.85 -14.00
CA ASN A 530 -11.16 -30.95 -14.46
C ASN A 530 -10.35 -32.26 -14.41
N TYR A 531 -10.43 -32.97 -13.31
CA TYR A 531 -9.63 -34.18 -13.05
C TYR A 531 -9.89 -35.36 -14.02
N LYS A 532 -10.91 -35.32 -14.83
CA LYS A 532 -11.14 -36.29 -15.92
C LYS A 532 -10.27 -36.00 -17.13
N GLN A 533 -9.94 -34.74 -17.36
CA GLN A 533 -9.10 -34.28 -18.47
C GLN A 533 -7.66 -34.01 -18.01
N ASP A 534 -7.53 -33.40 -16.82
CA ASP A 534 -6.29 -32.85 -16.28
C ASP A 534 -6.01 -33.44 -14.87
N SER A 535 -5.73 -34.74 -14.82
CA SER A 535 -5.73 -35.53 -13.57
C SER A 535 -4.46 -35.44 -12.73
N THR A 536 -3.38 -34.82 -13.22
CA THR A 536 -2.06 -34.85 -12.59
C THR A 536 -1.65 -33.54 -11.96
N TYR A 537 -2.54 -32.55 -11.87
CA TYR A 537 -2.19 -31.22 -11.43
C TYR A 537 -2.60 -30.94 -10.00
N HIS A 538 -1.77 -30.14 -9.34
CA HIS A 538 -1.99 -29.60 -7.99
C HIS A 538 -2.07 -28.08 -8.02
N ILE A 539 -3.05 -27.50 -7.30
CA ILE A 539 -3.24 -26.05 -7.16
C ILE A 539 -2.83 -25.65 -5.75
N GLU A 540 -1.90 -24.70 -5.64
CA GLU A 540 -1.53 -24.04 -4.39
C GLU A 540 -1.99 -22.59 -4.42
N LEU A 541 -2.84 -22.19 -3.45
CA LEU A 541 -3.24 -20.79 -3.29
C LEU A 541 -2.11 -20.00 -2.65
N LEU A 542 -1.79 -18.85 -3.25
CA LEU A 542 -0.69 -17.99 -2.80
C LEU A 542 -1.20 -16.93 -1.82
N SER A 543 -0.37 -16.60 -0.82
CA SER A 543 -0.66 -15.48 0.07
C SER A 543 -0.75 -14.17 -0.73
N PRO A 544 -1.80 -13.36 -0.55
CA PRO A 544 -1.91 -12.08 -1.22
C PRO A 544 -1.06 -10.99 -0.56
N PHE A 545 -0.56 -11.23 0.67
CA PHE A 545 0.23 -10.28 1.44
C PHE A 545 1.68 -10.20 0.95
N SER A 546 2.30 -9.04 1.15
CA SER A 546 3.66 -8.78 0.68
C SER A 546 4.71 -9.31 1.66
N ALA A 547 5.67 -10.07 1.15
CA ALA A 547 6.87 -10.44 1.90
C ALA A 547 7.94 -9.32 1.92
N LYS A 548 7.79 -8.25 1.13
CA LYS A 548 8.73 -7.12 1.11
C LYS A 548 8.69 -6.36 2.43
N THR A 549 9.85 -5.98 2.94
CA THR A 549 10.00 -5.19 4.17
C THR A 549 10.86 -3.96 3.90
N THR A 550 10.70 -2.93 4.72
CA THR A 550 11.57 -1.76 4.74
C THR A 550 12.81 -2.03 5.59
N ASN A 551 13.93 -1.39 5.25
CA ASN A 551 15.22 -1.61 5.93
C ASN A 551 15.50 -0.61 7.07
N TYR A 552 14.50 0.16 7.50
CA TYR A 552 14.67 1.12 8.59
C TYR A 552 13.87 0.72 9.83
N SER A 553 14.43 0.98 11.00
CA SER A 553 13.74 0.84 12.29
C SER A 553 12.71 1.95 12.46
N LEU A 554 11.54 1.64 13.02
CA LEU A 554 10.57 2.67 13.38
C LEU A 554 11.04 3.44 14.62
N LEU A 555 10.70 4.74 14.66
CA LEU A 555 10.86 5.54 15.86
C LEU A 555 10.07 4.91 17.00
N SER A 556 10.75 4.58 18.08
CA SER A 556 10.14 4.01 19.28
C SER A 556 10.22 5.02 20.42
N ASP A 557 9.08 5.33 21.02
CA ASP A 557 9.02 6.07 22.27
C ASP A 557 9.08 5.05 23.43
N PRO A 558 10.11 5.08 24.28
CA PRO A 558 10.13 4.22 25.43
C PRO A 558 8.99 4.60 26.38
N LEU A 559 8.15 3.62 26.73
CA LEU A 559 7.17 3.78 27.80
C LEU A 559 7.94 3.95 29.12
N THR A 560 7.84 5.13 29.71
CA THR A 560 8.52 5.43 30.99
C THR A 560 7.65 4.99 32.16
N GLU A 561 8.27 4.74 33.32
CA GLU A 561 7.57 4.36 34.56
C GLU A 561 6.55 5.40 35.02
N ASN A 562 6.62 6.62 34.51
CA ASN A 562 5.73 7.73 34.88
C ASN A 562 4.28 7.54 34.41
N PHE A 563 3.99 6.55 33.55
CA PHE A 563 2.62 6.30 33.01
C PHE A 563 1.92 5.09 33.66
N LYS A 564 2.43 4.60 34.78
CA LYS A 564 1.92 3.38 35.41
C LYS A 564 0.46 3.50 35.85
N ASP A 565 0.07 4.63 36.44
CA ASP A 565 -1.29 4.84 36.95
C ASP A 565 -2.30 5.04 35.81
N GLU A 566 -1.90 5.75 34.75
CA GLU A 566 -2.70 5.90 33.53
C GLU A 566 -2.89 4.55 32.85
N LEU A 567 -1.84 3.76 32.70
CA LEU A 567 -1.92 2.42 32.12
C LEU A 567 -2.80 1.48 32.94
N LEU A 568 -2.75 1.57 34.28
CA LEU A 568 -3.62 0.80 35.17
C LEU A 568 -5.09 1.18 34.94
N THR A 569 -5.40 2.47 34.87
CA THR A 569 -6.74 2.99 34.62
C THR A 569 -7.27 2.49 33.25
N LEU A 570 -6.47 2.60 32.20
CA LEU A 570 -6.80 2.10 30.88
C LEU A 570 -7.01 0.59 30.87
N SER A 571 -6.19 -0.16 31.63
CA SER A 571 -6.28 -1.62 31.74
C SER A 571 -7.58 -2.07 32.40
N VAL A 572 -7.97 -1.41 33.52
CA VAL A 572 -9.25 -1.68 34.18
C VAL A 572 -10.41 -1.39 33.20
N GLY A 573 -10.35 -0.27 32.50
CA GLY A 573 -11.33 0.09 31.48
C GLY A 573 -11.48 -0.98 30.39
N ASN A 574 -10.37 -1.45 29.85
CA ASN A 574 -10.34 -2.50 28.82
C ASN A 574 -10.93 -3.83 29.33
N GLN A 575 -10.56 -4.24 30.55
CA GLN A 575 -11.10 -5.48 31.16
C GLN A 575 -12.60 -5.39 31.39
N VAL A 576 -13.09 -4.27 31.95
CA VAL A 576 -14.53 -4.04 32.17
C VAL A 576 -15.28 -4.03 30.83
N GLN A 577 -14.75 -3.34 29.82
CA GLN A 577 -15.33 -3.32 28.48
C GLN A 577 -15.43 -4.74 27.88
N ASN A 578 -14.37 -5.52 27.97
CA ASN A 578 -14.35 -6.88 27.43
C ASN A 578 -15.32 -7.83 28.17
N VAL A 579 -15.50 -7.65 29.48
CA VAL A 579 -16.45 -8.48 30.26
C VAL A 579 -17.90 -8.13 29.93
N TYR A 580 -18.25 -6.84 29.92
CA TYR A 580 -19.66 -6.42 29.83
C TYR A 580 -20.15 -6.07 28.43
N LEU A 581 -19.23 -5.72 27.50
CA LEU A 581 -19.57 -5.27 26.14
C LEU A 581 -19.08 -6.20 25.03
N ASN A 582 -18.51 -7.36 25.36
CA ASN A 582 -17.91 -8.27 24.39
C ASN A 582 -18.81 -8.62 23.18
N GLU A 583 -20.10 -8.91 23.44
CA GLU A 583 -21.05 -9.21 22.36
C GLU A 583 -21.26 -7.99 21.45
N LYS A 584 -21.37 -6.77 22.03
CA LYS A 584 -21.53 -5.52 21.27
C LYS A 584 -20.30 -5.20 20.43
N LEU A 585 -19.11 -5.49 20.95
CA LEU A 585 -17.85 -5.31 20.22
C LEU A 585 -17.69 -6.28 19.03
N ARG A 586 -18.46 -7.35 18.97
CA ARG A 586 -18.45 -8.36 17.89
C ARG A 586 -19.51 -8.13 16.82
N THR A 587 -20.29 -7.07 16.91
CA THR A 587 -21.33 -6.75 15.93
C THR A 587 -20.70 -6.30 14.61
N PHE A 588 -21.20 -6.81 13.49
CA PHE A 588 -20.78 -6.44 12.15
C PHE A 588 -21.98 -5.92 11.36
N TYR A 589 -21.72 -4.98 10.44
CA TYR A 589 -22.72 -4.61 9.46
C TYR A 589 -23.09 -5.83 8.59
N ALA A 590 -24.33 -5.83 8.14
CA ALA A 590 -24.80 -6.92 7.28
C ALA A 590 -23.86 -7.07 6.06
N LYS A 591 -23.53 -8.31 5.75
CA LYS A 591 -22.74 -8.65 4.58
C LYS A 591 -23.46 -8.12 3.33
N PRO A 592 -22.79 -7.43 2.42
CA PRO A 592 -23.37 -7.10 1.13
C PRO A 592 -23.89 -8.38 0.48
N GLN A 593 -25.19 -8.48 0.27
CA GLN A 593 -25.80 -9.67 -0.32
C GLN A 593 -25.99 -9.45 -1.81
N ASP A 594 -25.12 -10.05 -2.60
CA ASP A 594 -25.54 -10.46 -3.93
C ASP A 594 -26.25 -11.81 -3.79
N SER A 595 -27.56 -11.81 -3.89
CA SER A 595 -28.41 -13.02 -3.76
C SER A 595 -28.43 -13.86 -5.03
N VAL A 596 -27.72 -13.46 -6.07
CA VAL A 596 -27.78 -14.07 -7.39
C VAL A 596 -26.61 -15.04 -7.56
N SER A 597 -26.90 -16.28 -7.98
CA SER A 597 -25.88 -17.24 -8.38
C SER A 597 -25.05 -16.72 -9.57
N PHE A 598 -23.80 -17.16 -9.73
CA PHE A 598 -22.94 -16.72 -10.83
C PHE A 598 -23.60 -16.92 -12.23
N TYR A 599 -24.47 -17.96 -12.35
CA TYR A 599 -25.22 -18.26 -13.56
C TYR A 599 -26.56 -17.48 -13.67
N LEU A 600 -26.77 -16.48 -12.80
CA LEU A 600 -27.98 -15.66 -12.72
C LEU A 600 -29.23 -16.50 -12.34
N LYS A 601 -30.38 -16.18 -12.93
CA LYS A 601 -31.63 -16.94 -12.73
C LYS A 601 -31.61 -18.23 -13.57
N PRO A 602 -31.80 -19.43 -12.97
CA PRO A 602 -31.91 -20.66 -13.73
C PRO A 602 -33.16 -20.66 -14.59
N ASP A 603 -33.14 -21.41 -15.70
CA ASP A 603 -34.32 -21.57 -16.57
C ASP A 603 -35.38 -22.40 -15.85
N LYS A 604 -34.97 -23.38 -15.03
CA LYS A 604 -35.83 -24.20 -14.19
C LYS A 604 -35.19 -24.34 -12.79
N SER A 605 -36.05 -24.38 -11.76
CA SER A 605 -35.63 -24.59 -10.38
C SER A 605 -36.65 -25.49 -9.70
N TYR A 606 -36.23 -26.65 -9.20
CA TYR A 606 -37.06 -27.67 -8.57
C TYR A 606 -36.80 -27.69 -7.07
N LEU A 607 -37.76 -27.19 -6.27
CA LEU A 607 -37.74 -27.35 -4.81
C LEU A 607 -38.26 -28.75 -4.48
N LEU A 608 -37.35 -29.65 -4.12
CA LEU A 608 -37.69 -31.06 -3.96
C LEU A 608 -38.68 -31.33 -2.80
N ASP A 609 -38.86 -30.43 -1.84
CA ASP A 609 -39.84 -30.51 -0.79
C ASP A 609 -41.29 -30.37 -1.30
N ASN A 610 -41.48 -29.85 -2.50
CA ASN A 610 -42.81 -29.75 -3.15
C ASN A 610 -43.23 -31.03 -3.85
N PHE A 611 -42.38 -32.09 -3.83
CA PHE A 611 -42.59 -33.34 -4.52
C PHE A 611 -42.52 -34.54 -3.54
N VAL A 612 -43.05 -35.67 -3.97
CA VAL A 612 -42.87 -36.93 -3.23
C VAL A 612 -41.38 -37.30 -3.21
N ARG A 613 -40.85 -37.57 -2.04
CA ARG A 613 -39.43 -37.89 -1.86
C ARG A 613 -39.12 -39.34 -2.27
N PHE A 614 -38.46 -39.51 -3.40
CA PHE A 614 -37.91 -40.77 -3.85
C PHE A 614 -36.69 -41.18 -3.04
N ASN A 615 -36.35 -42.48 -3.08
CA ASN A 615 -35.17 -43.00 -2.38
C ASN A 615 -33.88 -42.84 -3.18
N THR A 616 -33.98 -42.66 -4.49
CA THR A 616 -32.82 -42.50 -5.37
C THR A 616 -32.90 -41.17 -6.16
N MET A 617 -31.74 -40.55 -6.41
CA MET A 617 -31.68 -39.34 -7.22
C MET A 617 -32.00 -39.65 -8.69
N GLU A 618 -31.74 -40.88 -9.15
CA GLU A 618 -32.13 -41.33 -10.48
C GLU A 618 -33.63 -41.20 -10.69
N GLU A 619 -34.47 -41.65 -9.76
CA GLU A 619 -35.93 -41.53 -9.79
C GLU A 619 -36.35 -40.05 -9.77
N VAL A 620 -35.76 -39.25 -8.89
CA VAL A 620 -36.03 -37.78 -8.85
C VAL A 620 -35.77 -37.11 -10.20
N LEU A 621 -34.63 -37.39 -10.85
CA LEU A 621 -34.30 -36.80 -12.14
C LEU A 621 -35.23 -37.27 -13.27
N ARG A 622 -35.60 -38.57 -13.30
CA ARG A 622 -36.46 -39.17 -14.31
C ARG A 622 -37.91 -38.69 -14.23
N GLU A 623 -38.39 -38.54 -12.99
CA GLU A 623 -39.84 -38.28 -12.77
C GLU A 623 -40.15 -36.78 -12.71
N TYR A 624 -39.23 -35.94 -12.18
CA TYR A 624 -39.51 -34.52 -11.94
C TYR A 624 -38.67 -33.57 -12.78
N VAL A 625 -37.42 -33.92 -13.10
CA VAL A 625 -36.49 -32.98 -13.77
C VAL A 625 -36.36 -33.37 -15.25
N LEU A 626 -37.42 -33.19 -15.99
CA LEU A 626 -37.55 -33.65 -17.39
C LEU A 626 -36.48 -33.06 -18.36
N GLU A 627 -35.90 -31.93 -18.03
CA GLU A 627 -34.81 -31.32 -18.82
C GLU A 627 -33.46 -32.06 -18.61
N VAL A 628 -33.40 -33.02 -17.65
CA VAL A 628 -32.17 -33.74 -17.29
C VAL A 628 -32.29 -35.24 -17.53
N PRO A 629 -32.19 -35.71 -18.79
CA PRO A 629 -32.14 -37.11 -19.09
C PRO A 629 -30.89 -37.78 -18.47
N VAL A 630 -31.10 -38.94 -17.85
CA VAL A 630 -30.11 -39.80 -17.23
C VAL A 630 -29.87 -41.02 -18.09
N THR A 631 -28.64 -41.29 -18.44
CA THR A 631 -28.21 -42.52 -19.11
C THR A 631 -27.36 -43.33 -18.15
N ARG A 632 -27.48 -44.69 -18.20
CA ARG A 632 -26.69 -45.62 -17.39
C ARG A 632 -25.88 -46.51 -18.33
N GLN A 633 -24.59 -46.63 -18.07
CA GLN A 633 -23.74 -47.58 -18.76
C GLN A 633 -22.93 -48.35 -17.70
N ARG A 634 -23.26 -49.62 -17.49
CA ARG A 634 -22.79 -50.47 -16.35
C ARG A 634 -23.12 -49.78 -15.01
N ASP A 635 -22.11 -49.43 -14.20
CA ASP A 635 -22.24 -48.78 -12.89
C ASP A 635 -22.00 -47.26 -12.94
N GLU A 636 -21.77 -46.69 -14.11
CA GLU A 636 -21.60 -45.26 -14.32
C GLU A 636 -22.91 -44.64 -14.85
N PHE A 637 -23.22 -43.47 -14.33
CA PHE A 637 -24.31 -42.64 -14.82
C PHE A 637 -23.76 -41.46 -15.56
N SER A 638 -24.51 -40.94 -16.53
CA SER A 638 -24.27 -39.68 -17.18
C SER A 638 -25.56 -38.88 -17.23
N VAL A 639 -25.47 -37.63 -16.75
CA VAL A 639 -26.57 -36.68 -16.87
C VAL A 639 -26.34 -35.77 -18.06
N TRP A 640 -27.41 -35.45 -18.74
CA TRP A 640 -27.42 -34.56 -19.88
C TRP A 640 -28.43 -33.46 -19.65
N VAL A 641 -28.38 -32.39 -20.42
CA VAL A 641 -29.45 -31.38 -20.45
C VAL A 641 -30.01 -31.32 -21.85
N SER A 642 -31.33 -31.44 -21.94
CA SER A 642 -32.09 -31.29 -23.17
C SER A 642 -32.17 -29.82 -23.51
N PHE A 643 -31.57 -29.45 -24.62
CA PHE A 643 -31.38 -28.08 -25.08
C PHE A 643 -31.95 -27.90 -26.49
N LYS A 644 -32.64 -26.79 -26.72
CA LYS A 644 -33.19 -26.42 -28.03
C LYS A 644 -32.49 -25.17 -28.55
N PRO A 645 -31.56 -25.29 -29.53
CA PRO A 645 -30.76 -24.17 -30.01
C PRO A 645 -31.57 -23.01 -30.57
N HIS A 646 -32.56 -23.34 -31.39
CA HIS A 646 -33.47 -22.40 -32.03
C HIS A 646 -34.93 -22.89 -31.97
N TYR A 647 -35.88 -21.98 -32.14
CA TYR A 647 -37.32 -22.29 -31.97
C TYR A 647 -37.79 -23.47 -32.82
N ASN A 648 -37.28 -23.61 -34.05
CA ASN A 648 -37.64 -24.68 -34.99
C ASN A 648 -36.73 -25.92 -34.95
N ASP A 649 -35.71 -25.95 -34.08
CA ASP A 649 -34.76 -27.05 -33.98
C ASP A 649 -35.31 -28.19 -33.09
N THR A 650 -34.77 -29.38 -33.32
CA THR A 650 -34.97 -30.50 -32.40
C THR A 650 -34.14 -30.36 -31.11
N TYR A 651 -34.63 -30.91 -30.00
CA TYR A 651 -33.87 -30.97 -28.77
C TYR A 651 -32.60 -31.79 -28.98
N LYS A 652 -31.49 -31.27 -28.44
CA LYS A 652 -30.17 -31.96 -28.38
C LYS A 652 -29.77 -32.15 -26.95
N ASN A 653 -29.26 -33.30 -26.63
CA ASN A 653 -28.67 -33.53 -25.32
C ASN A 653 -27.22 -33.00 -25.31
N VAL A 654 -26.93 -32.11 -24.40
CA VAL A 654 -25.59 -31.51 -24.20
C VAL A 654 -25.04 -31.86 -22.84
N GLU A 655 -23.72 -32.06 -22.75
CA GLU A 655 -23.02 -32.32 -21.47
C GLU A 655 -23.05 -31.05 -20.63
N PRO A 656 -23.62 -31.10 -19.39
CA PRO A 656 -23.68 -29.95 -18.50
C PRO A 656 -22.42 -29.80 -17.66
N LEU A 657 -22.19 -28.60 -17.12
CA LEU A 657 -21.44 -28.47 -15.88
C LEU A 657 -22.32 -28.92 -14.71
N VAL A 658 -21.94 -30.01 -14.06
CA VAL A 658 -22.62 -30.50 -12.86
C VAL A 658 -22.00 -29.86 -11.64
N LEU A 659 -22.83 -29.25 -10.78
CA LEU A 659 -22.41 -28.60 -9.54
C LEU A 659 -23.14 -29.24 -8.35
N TYR A 660 -22.44 -29.33 -7.21
CA TYR A 660 -23.04 -29.54 -5.91
C TYR A 660 -22.65 -28.39 -4.98
N ASP A 661 -23.66 -27.65 -4.48
CA ASP A 661 -23.47 -26.40 -3.71
C ASP A 661 -22.47 -25.41 -4.39
N GLY A 662 -22.45 -25.41 -5.73
CA GLY A 662 -21.58 -24.54 -6.53
C GLY A 662 -20.19 -25.10 -6.82
N VAL A 663 -19.86 -26.30 -6.30
CA VAL A 663 -18.58 -26.98 -6.57
C VAL A 663 -18.73 -27.90 -7.79
N PRO A 664 -17.88 -27.78 -8.81
CA PRO A 664 -17.88 -28.66 -9.98
C PRO A 664 -17.64 -30.13 -9.65
N VAL A 665 -18.45 -31.01 -10.23
CA VAL A 665 -18.34 -32.47 -10.12
C VAL A 665 -18.07 -33.01 -11.53
N PHE A 666 -16.83 -33.42 -11.82
CA PHE A 666 -16.36 -33.75 -13.18
C PHE A 666 -16.51 -35.23 -13.54
N ASP A 667 -17.43 -35.98 -12.94
CA ASP A 667 -17.69 -37.39 -13.21
C ASP A 667 -18.95 -37.63 -14.05
N ARG A 668 -19.37 -36.64 -14.83
CA ARG A 668 -20.62 -36.62 -15.62
C ARG A 668 -21.88 -36.79 -14.78
N GLY A 669 -21.81 -36.53 -13.46
CA GLY A 669 -22.92 -36.59 -12.55
C GLY A 669 -23.11 -37.94 -11.88
N THR A 670 -22.25 -38.95 -12.06
CA THR A 670 -22.33 -40.28 -11.41
C THR A 670 -22.47 -40.16 -9.89
N LYS A 671 -21.61 -39.35 -9.25
CA LYS A 671 -21.69 -39.13 -7.78
C LYS A 671 -23.01 -38.50 -7.38
N MET A 672 -23.56 -37.57 -8.17
CA MET A 672 -24.84 -36.93 -7.84
C MET A 672 -26.04 -37.83 -8.03
N VAL A 673 -26.05 -38.68 -9.06
CA VAL A 673 -27.12 -39.68 -9.27
C VAL A 673 -27.14 -40.75 -8.18
N LYS A 674 -25.98 -41.09 -7.64
CA LYS A 674 -25.82 -42.04 -6.49
C LYS A 674 -26.02 -41.37 -5.14
N TYR A 675 -26.10 -40.02 -5.08
CA TYR A 675 -26.22 -39.27 -3.84
C TYR A 675 -27.65 -39.33 -3.28
N ASP A 676 -27.76 -39.28 -1.94
CA ASP A 676 -29.06 -39.33 -1.25
C ASP A 676 -29.91 -38.07 -1.58
N PRO A 677 -31.06 -38.23 -2.28
CA PRO A 677 -31.90 -37.09 -2.66
C PRO A 677 -32.47 -36.35 -1.45
N LYS A 678 -32.58 -37.00 -0.27
CA LYS A 678 -33.08 -36.35 0.95
C LYS A 678 -32.16 -35.26 1.48
N LYS A 679 -30.87 -35.25 1.08
CA LYS A 679 -29.89 -34.20 1.41
C LYS A 679 -29.93 -33.03 0.43
N VAL A 680 -30.62 -33.17 -0.71
CA VAL A 680 -30.75 -32.11 -1.72
C VAL A 680 -32.08 -31.39 -1.53
N LYS A 681 -32.02 -30.09 -1.42
CA LYS A 681 -33.18 -29.19 -1.29
C LYS A 681 -33.69 -28.73 -2.65
N THR A 682 -32.81 -28.32 -3.55
CA THR A 682 -33.16 -27.67 -4.81
C THR A 682 -32.27 -28.18 -5.94
N ILE A 683 -32.83 -28.37 -7.12
CA ILE A 683 -32.08 -28.61 -8.37
C ILE A 683 -32.36 -27.44 -9.31
N ASP A 684 -31.30 -26.67 -9.66
CA ASP A 684 -31.38 -25.62 -10.66
C ASP A 684 -30.84 -26.14 -11.99
N VAL A 685 -31.54 -25.82 -13.10
CA VAL A 685 -31.16 -26.23 -14.44
C VAL A 685 -31.08 -25.00 -15.34
N LEU A 686 -29.96 -24.81 -15.99
CA LEU A 686 -29.72 -23.83 -17.02
C LEU A 686 -29.61 -24.57 -18.37
N THR A 687 -30.58 -24.36 -19.26
CA THR A 687 -30.70 -25.10 -20.53
C THR A 687 -30.01 -24.39 -21.71
N LYS A 688 -29.20 -23.38 -21.45
CA LYS A 688 -28.51 -22.55 -22.45
C LYS A 688 -27.01 -22.44 -22.15
N LYS A 689 -26.26 -22.07 -23.18
CA LYS A 689 -24.81 -21.83 -23.01
C LYS A 689 -24.54 -20.70 -22.05
N TYR A 690 -23.53 -20.91 -21.21
CA TYR A 690 -23.04 -19.92 -20.25
C TYR A 690 -21.53 -19.70 -20.43
N TYR A 691 -21.10 -18.44 -20.42
CA TYR A 691 -19.73 -18.04 -20.63
C TYR A 691 -19.15 -17.54 -19.32
N GLN A 692 -18.07 -18.16 -18.84
CA GLN A 692 -17.41 -17.82 -17.59
C GLN A 692 -15.88 -17.71 -17.79
N GLY A 693 -15.37 -16.51 -17.92
CA GLY A 693 -13.96 -16.27 -18.19
C GLY A 693 -13.49 -17.05 -19.44
N PRO A 694 -12.43 -17.90 -19.31
CA PRO A 694 -11.89 -18.65 -20.45
C PRO A 694 -12.71 -19.90 -20.81
N VAL A 695 -13.89 -20.14 -20.21
CA VAL A 695 -14.66 -21.39 -20.34
C VAL A 695 -16.07 -21.10 -20.83
N THR A 696 -16.57 -22.01 -21.67
CA THR A 696 -17.97 -22.06 -22.09
C THR A 696 -18.59 -23.35 -21.59
N PHE A 697 -19.70 -23.24 -20.85
CA PHE A 697 -20.51 -24.37 -20.45
C PHE A 697 -21.72 -24.49 -21.39
N ASN A 698 -22.01 -25.69 -21.89
CA ASN A 698 -23.17 -25.90 -22.76
C ASN A 698 -24.50 -25.77 -22.01
N SER A 699 -24.49 -26.11 -20.73
CA SER A 699 -25.59 -26.06 -19.78
C SER A 699 -25.05 -26.20 -18.36
N ILE A 700 -25.88 -25.96 -17.34
CA ILE A 700 -25.48 -26.10 -15.93
C ILE A 700 -26.59 -26.82 -15.18
N ILE A 701 -26.22 -27.78 -14.34
CA ILE A 701 -27.09 -28.38 -13.31
C ILE A 701 -26.44 -28.12 -11.97
N ASN A 702 -27.16 -27.47 -11.05
CA ASN A 702 -26.67 -27.27 -9.69
C ASN A 702 -27.60 -27.91 -8.66
N PHE A 703 -27.11 -28.90 -7.97
CA PHE A 703 -27.76 -29.53 -6.82
C PHE A 703 -27.39 -28.69 -5.60
N LYS A 704 -28.38 -28.24 -4.83
CA LYS A 704 -28.17 -27.44 -3.61
C LYS A 704 -28.65 -28.21 -2.39
N SER A 705 -27.80 -28.35 -1.39
CA SER A 705 -28.16 -28.92 -0.09
C SER A 705 -28.96 -27.92 0.75
N TYR A 706 -29.48 -28.33 1.89
CA TYR A 706 -30.22 -27.49 2.84
C TYR A 706 -29.32 -26.41 3.48
N LYS A 707 -28.07 -26.74 3.72
CA LYS A 707 -27.10 -25.83 4.37
C LYS A 707 -26.09 -25.22 3.40
N ASN A 708 -26.07 -25.66 2.14
CA ASN A 708 -25.12 -25.26 1.10
C ASN A 708 -23.64 -25.41 1.55
N ASN A 709 -23.32 -26.51 2.21
CA ASN A 709 -22.01 -26.79 2.79
C ASN A 709 -21.50 -28.19 2.47
N LEU A 710 -21.92 -28.79 1.34
CA LEU A 710 -21.49 -30.12 0.86
C LEU A 710 -21.69 -31.23 1.89
N PRO A 711 -22.84 -31.40 2.55
CA PRO A 711 -22.99 -32.34 3.63
C PRO A 711 -22.65 -33.77 3.17
N ASP A 712 -21.66 -34.41 3.84
CA ASP A 712 -21.18 -35.79 3.57
C ASP A 712 -20.76 -36.05 2.10
N PHE A 713 -20.48 -35.00 1.30
CA PHE A 713 -20.05 -35.18 -0.07
C PHE A 713 -18.52 -35.24 -0.14
N GLN A 714 -18.01 -36.37 -0.61
CA GLN A 714 -16.57 -36.56 -0.78
C GLN A 714 -16.11 -35.90 -2.09
N LEU A 715 -15.38 -34.80 -1.94
CA LEU A 715 -14.68 -34.19 -3.05
C LEU A 715 -13.62 -35.13 -3.61
N ASP A 716 -13.15 -34.87 -4.82
CA ASP A 716 -11.99 -35.56 -5.36
C ASP A 716 -10.73 -35.19 -4.53
N SER A 717 -9.87 -36.17 -4.25
CA SER A 717 -8.66 -35.98 -3.43
C SER A 717 -7.65 -34.98 -4.01
N ARG A 718 -7.82 -34.62 -5.27
CA ARG A 718 -7.00 -33.60 -5.98
C ARG A 718 -7.53 -32.20 -5.82
N ALA A 719 -8.73 -32.01 -5.28
CA ALA A 719 -9.27 -30.70 -4.94
C ALA A 719 -8.53 -30.13 -3.73
N THR A 720 -8.04 -28.91 -3.83
CA THR A 720 -7.46 -28.17 -2.73
C THR A 720 -8.59 -27.44 -2.00
N VAL A 721 -8.81 -27.79 -0.74
CA VAL A 721 -9.78 -27.13 0.14
C VAL A 721 -9.03 -26.30 1.16
N VAL A 722 -9.38 -25.01 1.28
CA VAL A 722 -8.66 -24.06 2.14
C VAL A 722 -9.65 -23.17 2.87
N ASP A 723 -9.46 -23.04 4.18
CA ASP A 723 -10.08 -21.97 4.96
C ASP A 723 -9.49 -20.64 4.54
N TYR A 724 -10.32 -19.73 4.11
CA TYR A 724 -9.89 -18.47 3.53
C TYR A 724 -10.61 -17.29 4.17
N GLU A 725 -9.81 -16.35 4.66
CA GLU A 725 -10.35 -15.06 5.11
C GLU A 725 -10.51 -14.14 3.91
N GLY A 726 -11.74 -13.85 3.52
CA GLY A 726 -12.08 -12.94 2.43
C GLY A 726 -11.80 -11.47 2.78
N THR A 727 -12.43 -10.55 2.07
CA THR A 727 -12.44 -9.13 2.43
C THR A 727 -13.10 -8.97 3.79
N GLN A 728 -12.51 -8.14 4.66
CA GLN A 728 -13.00 -7.99 6.03
C GLN A 728 -14.45 -7.50 6.04
N LEU A 729 -15.28 -8.15 6.87
CA LEU A 729 -16.60 -7.63 7.21
C LEU A 729 -16.43 -6.35 8.04
N ARG A 730 -17.16 -5.32 7.67
CA ARG A 730 -17.15 -4.04 8.40
C ARG A 730 -17.73 -4.24 9.80
N ARG A 731 -16.92 -4.01 10.82
CA ARG A 731 -17.36 -4.06 12.23
C ARG A 731 -18.09 -2.78 12.57
N GLU A 732 -19.17 -2.90 13.35
CA GLU A 732 -19.90 -1.76 13.90
C GLU A 732 -19.19 -1.25 15.16
N PHE A 733 -18.95 0.07 15.22
CA PHE A 733 -18.46 0.70 16.45
C PHE A 733 -19.60 0.89 17.42
N TYR A 734 -19.53 0.21 18.56
CA TYR A 734 -20.55 0.34 19.60
C TYR A 734 -20.32 1.60 20.46
N SER A 735 -21.30 2.50 20.45
CA SER A 735 -21.35 3.67 21.33
C SER A 735 -22.67 3.67 22.11
N PRO A 736 -22.66 3.44 23.45
CA PRO A 736 -23.86 3.50 24.27
C PRO A 736 -24.58 4.83 24.18
N VAL A 737 -25.89 4.79 24.32
CA VAL A 737 -26.78 5.96 24.28
C VAL A 737 -27.43 6.11 25.66
N TYR A 738 -27.41 7.33 26.22
CA TYR A 738 -27.93 7.67 27.55
C TYR A 738 -28.94 8.86 27.45
N GLU A 739 -30.01 8.68 26.66
CA GLU A 739 -31.01 9.72 26.43
C GLU A 739 -32.02 9.83 27.56
N THR A 740 -32.30 8.72 28.26
CA THR A 740 -33.25 8.69 29.35
C THR A 740 -32.55 8.54 30.70
N GLU A 741 -33.23 8.98 31.78
CA GLU A 741 -32.71 8.79 33.14
C GLU A 741 -32.49 7.32 33.48
N ALA A 742 -33.36 6.43 33.02
CA ALA A 742 -33.23 4.98 33.21
C ALA A 742 -31.97 4.47 32.56
N GLN A 743 -31.65 4.89 31.33
CA GLN A 743 -30.41 4.52 30.64
C GLN A 743 -29.17 5.07 31.36
N ALA A 744 -29.24 6.31 31.85
CA ALA A 744 -28.16 6.93 32.61
C ALA A 744 -27.95 6.28 33.98
N ALA A 745 -28.99 5.71 34.58
CA ALA A 745 -28.95 5.01 35.86
C ALA A 745 -28.64 3.49 35.74
N ASP A 746 -28.38 2.99 34.53
CA ASP A 746 -28.02 1.59 34.32
C ASP A 746 -26.84 1.20 35.21
N ARG A 747 -26.94 0.01 35.84
CA ARG A 747 -25.91 -0.52 36.74
C ARG A 747 -24.70 -1.12 36.02
N LEU A 748 -24.80 -1.35 34.70
CA LEU A 748 -23.68 -1.83 33.89
C LEU A 748 -22.61 -0.74 33.82
N PRO A 749 -21.37 -1.04 34.25
CA PRO A 749 -20.29 -0.06 34.19
C PRO A 749 -19.84 0.20 32.75
N ASP A 750 -19.63 1.49 32.42
CA ASP A 750 -19.10 1.95 31.14
C ASP A 750 -17.75 2.62 31.32
N PHE A 751 -16.64 1.89 31.16
CA PHE A 751 -15.28 2.40 31.28
C PHE A 751 -14.52 2.37 29.95
N ARG A 752 -15.17 2.82 28.88
CA ARG A 752 -14.57 2.84 27.55
C ARG A 752 -13.39 3.82 27.48
N ASN A 753 -12.24 3.33 27.00
CA ASN A 753 -11.08 4.15 26.66
C ASN A 753 -11.29 4.92 25.35
N LEU A 754 -12.06 4.36 24.39
CA LEU A 754 -12.47 4.98 23.15
C LEU A 754 -13.98 5.28 23.22
N LEU A 755 -14.35 6.55 23.32
CA LEU A 755 -15.74 6.96 23.45
C LEU A 755 -16.49 6.94 22.12
N PHE A 756 -15.79 7.31 21.04
CA PHE A 756 -16.39 7.49 19.73
C PHE A 756 -15.37 7.25 18.60
N TRP A 757 -15.79 6.52 17.59
CA TRP A 757 -15.08 6.37 16.34
C TRP A 757 -16.06 6.47 15.17
N LEU A 758 -15.82 7.43 14.27
CA LEU A 758 -16.59 7.61 13.05
C LEU A 758 -15.63 7.69 11.87
N PRO A 759 -15.43 6.58 11.14
CA PRO A 759 -14.53 6.56 9.96
C PRO A 759 -15.10 7.36 8.79
N ASP A 760 -16.41 7.43 8.63
CA ASP A 760 -17.09 8.09 7.50
C ASP A 760 -17.76 9.40 7.94
N ALA A 761 -16.95 10.32 8.45
CA ALA A 761 -17.37 11.65 8.84
C ALA A 761 -17.36 12.63 7.65
N ALA A 762 -17.98 12.23 6.51
CA ALA A 762 -18.05 13.08 5.33
C ALA A 762 -18.72 14.43 5.63
N ILE A 763 -18.12 15.51 5.17
CA ILE A 763 -18.62 16.87 5.28
C ILE A 763 -19.09 17.30 3.88
N ASP A 764 -20.33 17.74 3.78
CA ASP A 764 -20.92 18.19 2.51
C ASP A 764 -20.46 19.60 2.09
N ALA A 765 -21.03 20.13 1.02
CA ALA A 765 -20.71 21.45 0.49
C ALA A 765 -21.01 22.61 1.47
N SER A 766 -21.85 22.40 2.51
CA SER A 766 -22.06 23.40 3.57
C SER A 766 -20.82 23.60 4.44
N GLY A 767 -19.85 22.69 4.33
CA GLY A 767 -18.63 22.68 5.14
C GLY A 767 -18.87 22.38 6.61
N LYS A 768 -20.05 21.87 7.00
CA LYS A 768 -20.43 21.66 8.40
C LYS A 768 -20.98 20.27 8.63
N ARG A 769 -20.66 19.70 9.79
CA ARG A 769 -21.27 18.46 10.28
C ARG A 769 -21.43 18.50 11.78
N LYS A 770 -22.57 18.05 12.25
CA LYS A 770 -22.86 17.87 13.68
C LYS A 770 -22.92 16.38 13.99
N MET A 771 -22.31 15.95 15.10
CA MET A 771 -22.34 14.56 15.57
C MET A 771 -22.51 14.52 17.08
N THR A 772 -23.03 13.39 17.57
CA THR A 772 -23.29 13.22 18.99
C THR A 772 -22.78 11.87 19.48
N PHE A 773 -22.29 11.84 20.71
CA PHE A 773 -21.94 10.63 21.45
C PHE A 773 -22.11 10.89 22.95
N TYR A 774 -21.82 9.92 23.78
CA TYR A 774 -21.99 10.03 25.23
C TYR A 774 -20.68 9.75 25.95
N THR A 775 -20.43 10.48 27.06
CA THR A 775 -19.33 10.21 27.97
C THR A 775 -19.54 8.85 28.67
N SER A 776 -18.46 8.27 29.15
CA SER A 776 -18.45 7.05 29.95
C SER A 776 -18.46 7.35 31.45
N ASP A 777 -18.36 6.31 32.28
CA ASP A 777 -18.15 6.43 33.73
C ASP A 777 -16.70 6.79 34.09
N GLN A 778 -15.78 6.68 33.12
CA GLN A 778 -14.36 6.97 33.34
C GLN A 778 -14.13 8.47 33.36
N LYS A 779 -13.62 8.99 34.49
CA LYS A 779 -13.21 10.39 34.65
C LYS A 779 -11.87 10.64 33.95
N GLY A 780 -11.64 11.87 33.54
CA GLY A 780 -10.36 12.28 32.95
C GLY A 780 -10.53 13.15 31.73
N LYS A 781 -9.39 13.46 31.11
CA LYS A 781 -9.29 14.25 29.89
C LYS A 781 -9.45 13.35 28.66
N TYR A 782 -10.21 13.83 27.69
CA TYR A 782 -10.41 13.15 26.40
C TYR A 782 -9.90 14.00 25.25
N THR A 783 -9.29 13.35 24.27
CA THR A 783 -8.81 13.97 23.04
C THR A 783 -9.74 13.62 21.89
N ILE A 784 -10.13 14.62 21.13
CA ILE A 784 -10.84 14.52 19.86
C ILE A 784 -9.81 14.73 18.76
N VAL A 785 -9.75 13.83 17.79
CA VAL A 785 -8.87 13.94 16.61
C VAL A 785 -9.72 13.82 15.36
N VAL A 786 -9.52 14.75 14.44
CA VAL A 786 -10.14 14.75 13.11
C VAL A 786 -9.04 14.74 12.07
N GLN A 787 -9.14 13.85 11.11
CA GLN A 787 -8.25 13.80 9.94
C GLN A 787 -9.07 13.60 8.68
N GLY A 788 -8.67 14.20 7.59
CA GLY A 788 -9.40 14.07 6.35
C GLY A 788 -8.74 14.76 5.17
N ILE A 789 -9.44 14.73 4.04
CA ILE A 789 -8.93 15.23 2.76
C ILE A 789 -10.08 15.78 1.91
N THR A 790 -9.81 16.84 1.14
CA THR A 790 -10.75 17.29 0.12
C THR A 790 -10.68 16.40 -1.13
N PRO A 791 -11.70 16.38 -1.99
CA PRO A 791 -11.63 15.70 -3.29
C PRO A 791 -10.46 16.15 -4.16
N SER A 792 -10.03 17.42 -4.02
CA SER A 792 -8.86 17.98 -4.72
C SER A 792 -7.51 17.59 -4.12
N GLY A 793 -7.49 16.77 -3.04
CA GLY A 793 -6.25 16.23 -2.48
C GLY A 793 -5.58 17.09 -1.41
N GLN A 794 -6.32 18.00 -0.77
CA GLN A 794 -5.82 18.84 0.32
C GLN A 794 -6.09 18.14 1.66
N PRO A 795 -5.05 17.65 2.37
CA PRO A 795 -5.23 17.04 3.67
C PRO A 795 -5.41 18.10 4.76
N GLY A 796 -6.15 17.73 5.80
CA GLY A 796 -6.36 18.55 7.00
C GLY A 796 -6.39 17.70 8.25
N VAL A 797 -6.03 18.33 9.39
CA VAL A 797 -6.06 17.74 10.73
C VAL A 797 -6.51 18.78 11.75
N ALA A 798 -7.29 18.34 12.72
CA ALA A 798 -7.63 19.13 13.89
C ALA A 798 -7.72 18.26 15.13
N SER A 799 -7.47 18.88 16.28
CA SER A 799 -7.67 18.24 17.58
C SER A 799 -8.28 19.22 18.58
N SER A 800 -9.03 18.68 19.53
CA SER A 800 -9.61 19.41 20.65
C SER A 800 -9.67 18.50 21.87
N THR A 801 -9.94 19.05 23.04
CA THR A 801 -10.04 18.27 24.28
C THR A 801 -11.20 18.72 25.14
N PHE A 802 -11.74 17.80 25.95
CA PHE A 802 -12.71 18.06 27.01
C PHE A 802 -12.41 17.18 28.21
N GLU A 803 -13.07 17.43 29.34
CA GLU A 803 -12.88 16.71 30.60
C GLU A 803 -14.19 16.07 31.07
N VAL A 804 -14.13 14.84 31.59
CA VAL A 804 -15.22 14.17 32.30
C VAL A 804 -14.91 14.17 33.80
N LYS A 805 -15.88 14.69 34.62
CA LYS A 805 -15.76 14.84 36.08
C LYS A 805 -16.57 13.83 36.88
#